data_8d6475258ec0a839e23e5bfba9ff2e02
#
_entry.id   8d6475258ec0a839e23e5bfba9ff2e02
#
_cell.length_a   1.000
_cell.length_b   1.000
_cell.length_c   1.000
_cell.angle_alpha   90.00
_cell.angle_beta   90.00
_cell.angle_gamma   90.00
#
_symmetry.space_group_name_H-M   'P 1'
#
loop_
_entity.id
_entity.type
_entity.pdbx_description
1 polymer ?
#
loop_
_entity_poly.entity_id
_entity_poly.type
_entity_poly.pdbx_seq_one_letter_code
_entity_poly.pdbx_strand_id
1 'polypeptide(L)'
;MPKSTGLLERGGSQPEGLWYTAKTRLLGPPLVNEQLSEQRLSKPLALGVLSPDGISSSAYGTEEILIALVPMVGLAAFTLILPLTLVILFVMTLVVLSYREVVMVYIRPGGSYVVARENFGPRIAQVCAVALLIDYVVTVAVQIAAGTAAVASAFPAVGPYKLEICVGVVLLMCYGNLRGLKEAGRSFAIPTYLFAGSVILMIVVGLIREALGQLHPYDPATMHGTYMLGSSTSGIISVVMIFTLLRAFANGGASLTGIEAVSDAVGAFRPPEGINARRVLVAEGIILGTLVAGIGWLAHITHATPYTAGYPTVLAQEAQKVFGSAFIGQSLFYLVQVATMLILYTGGNTSFNGFPFLTSYVAGDSFLPRWLLKRGHRLVFSNAIILLTITSVALLIIKDADVNNLVPLYAIGVFTAFTMAGFGMAKYHHTRREQGWRYKFAINFSAGALSLVVVLIFAVVKFTEGAWVVLVLFAILVPALIRLNTEYRAEAEVLETVTGEQPPPPPHYSRRVVFVFVDSFDLATLAALRYARSLRPTSIRAVHFVIDGLRAERLREKWTRADRGVALDFIDCPDRRLIKAASDLVEREIQDPGTHVTVILPRRSYSPLLGRLLHDRTADKIAAVVSRIPRSAATIVPYDVPSRVEVLQSRQAAVKAAKAGKAPRPAESVKSLDGQAAIAAELARQADVVSQHALPDGKPRRQQGQRGPSKGTTPIGSVTTPRKVTVEGKVRVIEIRPVEHNSVLAVEIHDPTGNLTAMFYGRSNIPGLICGSRVRLQGSAGIRDGQPVMINPAYELVSAVEEE
;
A
#
# COMPACT_ATOMS: atom_id res chain seq x y z
N MET A 1 -30.97 16.71 7.18
CA MET A 1 -29.48 16.67 7.29
C MET A 1 -28.94 18.03 6.87
N PRO A 2 -28.39 18.85 7.74
CA PRO A 2 -27.76 20.11 7.34
C PRO A 2 -26.37 19.81 6.76
N LYS A 3 -26.13 20.34 5.57
CA LYS A 3 -24.82 20.34 4.91
C LYS A 3 -23.83 21.13 5.79
N SER A 4 -22.78 20.47 6.24
CA SER A 4 -21.65 21.13 6.91
C SER A 4 -20.87 21.95 5.87
N THR A 5 -21.21 23.20 5.70
CA THR A 5 -20.40 24.22 5.04
C THR A 5 -19.43 24.79 6.05
N GLY A 6 -18.36 24.06 6.31
CA GLY A 6 -17.20 24.52 7.05
C GLY A 6 -15.96 24.24 6.24
N LEU A 7 -15.85 24.83 5.07
CA LEU A 7 -14.58 24.93 4.35
C LEU A 7 -13.71 25.91 5.13
N LEU A 8 -12.69 25.40 5.80
CA LEU A 8 -11.49 26.17 6.04
C LEU A 8 -11.07 26.77 4.69
N GLU A 9 -11.18 28.09 4.55
CA GLU A 9 -10.56 28.79 3.42
C GLU A 9 -9.11 28.36 3.37
N ARG A 10 -8.76 27.56 2.35
CA ARG A 10 -7.38 27.22 2.05
C ARG A 10 -6.68 28.52 1.76
N GLY A 11 -5.80 28.96 2.66
CA GLY A 11 -4.86 30.03 2.38
C GLY A 11 -4.24 29.78 1.00
N GLY A 12 -4.26 30.76 0.13
CA GLY A 12 -3.91 30.85 -1.27
C GLY A 12 -3.46 29.54 -1.90
N SER A 13 -4.29 28.93 -2.72
CA SER A 13 -3.98 27.69 -3.45
C SER A 13 -2.74 27.93 -4.32
N GLN A 14 -1.64 27.30 -3.96
CA GLN A 14 -0.52 27.20 -4.91
C GLN A 14 -1.07 26.57 -6.20
N PRO A 15 -0.70 27.06 -7.39
CA PRO A 15 -1.17 26.50 -8.64
C PRO A 15 -0.83 25.00 -8.66
N GLU A 16 -1.88 24.18 -8.77
CA GLU A 16 -1.73 22.73 -8.83
C GLU A 16 -0.88 22.40 -10.08
N GLY A 17 0.26 21.74 -9.89
CA GLY A 17 1.14 21.40 -11.00
C GLY A 17 0.41 20.58 -12.05
N LEU A 18 0.74 20.74 -13.34
CA LEU A 18 0.14 20.02 -14.47
C LEU A 18 0.01 18.52 -14.22
N TRP A 19 0.96 17.92 -13.51
CA TRP A 19 0.94 16.51 -13.11
C TRP A 19 -0.17 16.18 -12.13
N TYR A 20 -0.47 17.06 -11.18
CA TYR A 20 -1.57 16.87 -10.25
C TYR A 20 -2.91 16.97 -10.96
N THR A 21 -3.07 17.94 -11.85
CA THR A 21 -4.29 18.12 -12.67
C THR A 21 -4.51 16.92 -13.60
N ALA A 22 -3.46 16.42 -14.26
CA ALA A 22 -3.53 15.20 -15.07
C ALA A 22 -3.91 13.98 -14.24
N LYS A 23 -3.30 13.81 -13.06
CA LYS A 23 -3.62 12.74 -12.12
C LYS A 23 -5.05 12.82 -11.62
N THR A 24 -5.56 14.01 -11.31
CA THR A 24 -6.94 14.23 -10.85
C THR A 24 -7.96 13.97 -11.96
N ARG A 25 -7.63 14.29 -13.22
CA ARG A 25 -8.47 13.94 -14.37
C ARG A 25 -8.51 12.44 -14.64
N LEU A 26 -7.36 11.75 -14.55
CA LEU A 26 -7.27 10.31 -14.80
C LEU A 26 -7.88 9.48 -13.67
N LEU A 27 -7.57 9.79 -12.42
CA LEU A 27 -7.95 8.98 -11.27
C LEU A 27 -9.17 9.49 -10.51
N GLY A 28 -9.62 10.70 -10.79
CA GLY A 28 -10.70 11.38 -10.05
C GLY A 28 -10.18 12.17 -8.84
N PRO A 29 -11.06 12.92 -8.13
CA PRO A 29 -10.68 13.74 -6.98
C PRO A 29 -10.18 12.90 -5.80
N PRO A 30 -9.31 13.45 -4.91
CA PRO A 30 -8.83 12.74 -3.72
C PRO A 30 -9.97 12.34 -2.79
N LEU A 31 -9.88 11.12 -2.23
CA LEU A 31 -10.83 10.63 -1.21
C LEU A 31 -10.32 10.98 0.19
N VAL A 32 -11.24 11.21 1.12
CA VAL A 32 -10.95 11.44 2.55
C VAL A 32 -11.18 10.16 3.36
N ASN A 33 -10.43 10.00 4.45
CA ASN A 33 -10.42 8.75 5.24
C ASN A 33 -11.81 8.35 5.80
N GLU A 34 -12.70 9.31 6.03
CA GLU A 34 -14.05 9.10 6.53
C GLU A 34 -14.92 8.27 5.57
N GLN A 35 -14.60 8.25 4.28
CA GLN A 35 -15.33 7.49 3.25
C GLN A 35 -14.95 5.99 3.21
N LEU A 36 -13.97 5.55 4.01
CA LEU A 36 -13.51 4.15 4.06
C LEU A 36 -14.42 3.23 4.89
N SER A 37 -15.20 3.77 5.83
CA SER A 37 -15.93 3.00 6.84
C SER A 37 -17.28 2.42 6.39
N GLU A 38 -17.81 2.77 5.23
CA GLU A 38 -19.21 2.51 4.87
C GLU A 38 -19.49 1.22 4.07
N GLN A 39 -18.49 0.39 3.72
CA GLN A 39 -18.72 -0.71 2.78
C GLN A 39 -18.34 -2.08 3.34
N ARG A 40 -19.19 -2.65 4.21
CA ARG A 40 -19.10 -4.05 4.61
C ARG A 40 -19.94 -4.94 3.68
N LEU A 41 -19.34 -6.05 3.24
CA LEU A 41 -19.96 -6.98 2.28
C LEU A 41 -21.00 -7.87 2.95
N SER A 42 -22.17 -8.05 2.31
CA SER A 42 -23.11 -9.11 2.65
C SER A 42 -22.59 -10.46 2.12
N LYS A 43 -23.07 -11.59 2.70
CA LYS A 43 -22.62 -12.94 2.29
C LYS A 43 -22.70 -13.22 0.79
N PRO A 44 -23.82 -12.96 0.08
CA PRO A 44 -23.86 -13.18 -1.36
C PRO A 44 -22.86 -12.29 -2.11
N LEU A 45 -22.78 -11.03 -1.72
CA LEU A 45 -21.85 -10.10 -2.36
C LEU A 45 -20.39 -10.51 -2.10
N ALA A 46 -20.08 -10.95 -0.89
CA ALA A 46 -18.74 -11.42 -0.53
C ALA A 46 -18.36 -12.68 -1.29
N LEU A 47 -19.25 -13.67 -1.43
CA LEU A 47 -19.03 -14.86 -2.27
C LEU A 47 -18.72 -14.45 -3.72
N GLY A 48 -19.52 -13.54 -4.29
CA GLY A 48 -19.31 -13.10 -5.66
C GLY A 48 -18.05 -12.28 -5.91
N VAL A 49 -17.52 -11.59 -4.88
CA VAL A 49 -16.38 -10.65 -5.01
C VAL A 49 -15.05 -11.27 -4.55
N LEU A 50 -15.07 -12.15 -3.54
CA LEU A 50 -13.87 -12.70 -2.93
C LEU A 50 -13.52 -14.10 -3.44
N SER A 51 -14.50 -14.87 -3.92
CA SER A 51 -14.31 -16.25 -4.40
C SER A 51 -14.10 -16.42 -5.91
N PRO A 52 -14.05 -15.38 -6.77
CA PRO A 52 -13.77 -15.59 -8.19
C PRO A 52 -12.48 -16.34 -8.45
N ASP A 53 -11.43 -16.07 -7.71
CA ASP A 53 -10.13 -16.72 -7.85
C ASP A 53 -10.21 -18.22 -7.59
N GLY A 54 -10.80 -18.64 -6.48
CA GLY A 54 -10.99 -20.06 -6.18
C GLY A 54 -11.91 -20.75 -7.18
N ILE A 55 -13.10 -20.19 -7.44
CA ILE A 55 -14.08 -20.82 -8.32
C ILE A 55 -13.61 -20.91 -9.78
N SER A 56 -12.91 -19.89 -10.29
CA SER A 56 -12.40 -19.87 -11.66
C SER A 56 -11.32 -20.91 -11.94
N SER A 57 -10.60 -21.36 -10.91
CA SER A 57 -9.55 -22.37 -11.09
C SER A 57 -10.09 -23.72 -11.55
N SER A 58 -11.40 -23.98 -11.37
CA SER A 58 -12.06 -25.16 -11.94
C SER A 58 -12.05 -25.16 -13.48
N ALA A 59 -11.94 -24.02 -14.14
CA ALA A 59 -11.98 -23.90 -15.59
C ALA A 59 -10.76 -24.51 -16.30
N TYR A 60 -9.59 -24.54 -15.62
CA TYR A 60 -8.35 -25.08 -16.21
C TYR A 60 -7.79 -26.29 -15.46
N GLY A 61 -8.23 -26.59 -14.24
CA GLY A 61 -7.66 -27.65 -13.42
C GLY A 61 -7.73 -29.04 -14.06
N THR A 62 -8.86 -29.39 -14.66
CA THR A 62 -9.04 -30.65 -15.39
C THR A 62 -8.15 -30.74 -16.63
N GLU A 63 -8.02 -29.67 -17.39
CA GLU A 63 -7.13 -29.56 -18.54
C GLU A 63 -5.68 -29.80 -18.15
N GLU A 64 -5.21 -29.21 -17.08
CA GLU A 64 -3.86 -29.37 -16.55
C GLU A 64 -3.55 -30.83 -16.14
N ILE A 65 -4.51 -31.56 -15.59
CA ILE A 65 -4.37 -33.01 -15.32
C ILE A 65 -4.18 -33.79 -16.63
N LEU A 66 -5.00 -33.50 -17.62
CA LEU A 66 -4.96 -34.21 -18.92
C LEU A 66 -3.69 -33.90 -19.71
N ILE A 67 -3.15 -32.67 -19.63
CA ILE A 67 -1.86 -32.31 -20.24
C ILE A 67 -0.72 -33.18 -19.71
N ALA A 68 -0.77 -33.59 -18.45
CA ALA A 68 0.23 -34.48 -17.89
C ALA A 68 -0.03 -35.96 -18.24
N LEU A 69 -1.29 -36.38 -18.30
CA LEU A 69 -1.66 -37.81 -18.52
C LEU A 69 -1.67 -38.21 -19.97
N VAL A 70 -2.32 -37.44 -20.86
CA VAL A 70 -2.59 -37.83 -22.26
C VAL A 70 -1.32 -38.20 -23.01
N PRO A 71 -0.19 -37.44 -22.93
CA PRO A 71 1.03 -37.80 -23.65
C PRO A 71 1.72 -39.05 -23.12
N MET A 72 1.38 -39.52 -21.92
CA MET A 72 2.03 -40.67 -21.30
C MET A 72 1.18 -41.94 -21.40
N VAL A 73 -0.10 -41.86 -21.08
CA VAL A 73 -0.99 -43.03 -20.92
C VAL A 73 -2.11 -43.10 -21.96
N GLY A 74 -2.16 -42.15 -22.89
CA GLY A 74 -3.14 -42.14 -23.97
C GLY A 74 -4.58 -42.12 -23.45
N LEU A 75 -5.45 -42.98 -23.98
CA LEU A 75 -6.87 -43.06 -23.62
C LEU A 75 -7.12 -43.40 -22.14
N ALA A 76 -6.19 -44.08 -21.47
CA ALA A 76 -6.31 -44.36 -20.04
C ALA A 76 -6.33 -43.09 -19.19
N ALA A 77 -5.86 -41.94 -19.73
CA ALA A 77 -5.89 -40.64 -19.06
C ALA A 77 -7.29 -40.25 -18.62
N PHE A 78 -8.30 -40.51 -19.48
CA PHE A 78 -9.69 -40.17 -19.21
C PHE A 78 -10.32 -41.01 -18.09
N THR A 79 -9.78 -42.19 -17.78
CA THR A 79 -10.19 -42.97 -16.61
C THR A 79 -9.42 -42.60 -15.38
N LEU A 80 -8.11 -42.33 -15.48
CA LEU A 80 -7.23 -41.97 -14.36
C LEU A 80 -7.51 -40.56 -13.80
N ILE A 81 -8.17 -39.70 -14.57
CA ILE A 81 -8.58 -38.37 -14.08
C ILE A 81 -9.55 -38.47 -12.89
N LEU A 82 -10.43 -39.49 -12.83
CA LEU A 82 -11.41 -39.62 -11.75
C LEU A 82 -10.79 -39.85 -10.38
N PRO A 83 -9.92 -40.85 -10.16
CA PRO A 83 -9.26 -41.03 -8.88
C PRO A 83 -8.36 -39.82 -8.50
N LEU A 84 -7.70 -39.15 -9.46
CA LEU A 84 -6.94 -37.97 -9.20
C LEU A 84 -7.83 -36.81 -8.75
N THR A 85 -8.95 -36.58 -9.39
CA THR A 85 -9.95 -35.60 -8.99
C THR A 85 -10.43 -35.85 -7.56
N LEU A 86 -10.70 -37.12 -7.18
CA LEU A 86 -11.10 -37.46 -5.82
C LEU A 86 -10.02 -37.11 -4.79
N VAL A 87 -8.74 -37.37 -5.09
CA VAL A 87 -7.64 -36.98 -4.19
C VAL A 87 -7.56 -35.46 -4.08
N ILE A 88 -7.71 -34.73 -5.18
CA ILE A 88 -7.73 -33.25 -5.16
C ILE A 88 -8.89 -32.73 -4.31
N LEU A 89 -10.08 -33.27 -4.47
CA LEU A 89 -11.26 -32.92 -3.66
C LEU A 89 -11.08 -33.23 -2.17
N PHE A 90 -10.37 -34.31 -1.85
CA PHE A 90 -10.02 -34.64 -0.47
C PHE A 90 -9.08 -33.60 0.13
N VAL A 91 -8.01 -33.23 -0.59
CA VAL A 91 -7.08 -32.16 -0.16
C VAL A 91 -7.84 -30.85 0.04
N MET A 92 -8.67 -30.47 -0.92
CA MET A 92 -9.52 -29.28 -0.88
C MET A 92 -10.40 -29.26 0.39
N THR A 93 -11.05 -30.38 0.67
CA THR A 93 -11.94 -30.49 1.85
C THR A 93 -11.17 -30.23 3.13
N LEU A 94 -9.97 -30.80 3.29
CA LEU A 94 -9.12 -30.55 4.47
C LEU A 94 -8.68 -29.12 4.57
N VAL A 95 -8.28 -28.48 3.45
CA VAL A 95 -7.90 -27.05 3.42
C VAL A 95 -9.08 -26.16 3.82
N VAL A 96 -10.26 -26.39 3.24
CA VAL A 96 -11.48 -25.63 3.58
C VAL A 96 -11.83 -25.78 5.05
N LEU A 97 -11.75 -27.01 5.59
CA LEU A 97 -12.01 -27.28 7.01
C LEU A 97 -10.99 -26.58 7.93
N SER A 98 -9.72 -26.48 7.50
CA SER A 98 -8.68 -25.73 8.24
C SER A 98 -8.96 -24.24 8.20
N TYR A 99 -9.18 -23.65 7.02
CA TYR A 99 -9.45 -22.22 6.88
C TYR A 99 -10.75 -21.76 7.53
N ARG A 100 -11.72 -22.64 7.68
CA ARG A 100 -12.93 -22.40 8.47
C ARG A 100 -12.63 -22.04 9.93
N GLU A 101 -11.56 -22.62 10.50
CA GLU A 101 -11.10 -22.26 11.85
C GLU A 101 -10.25 -20.99 11.83
N VAL A 102 -9.44 -20.76 10.79
CA VAL A 102 -8.65 -19.53 10.60
C VAL A 102 -9.54 -18.29 10.68
N VAL A 103 -10.62 -18.23 9.88
CA VAL A 103 -11.52 -17.05 9.79
C VAL A 103 -12.29 -16.79 11.08
N MET A 104 -12.44 -17.79 11.95
CA MET A 104 -13.08 -17.66 13.27
C MET A 104 -12.13 -17.11 14.32
N VAL A 105 -10.84 -17.43 14.23
CA VAL A 105 -9.83 -17.04 15.23
C VAL A 105 -9.19 -15.70 14.86
N TYR A 106 -8.87 -15.49 13.61
CA TYR A 106 -8.16 -14.30 13.12
C TYR A 106 -9.09 -13.41 12.28
N ILE A 107 -9.86 -12.56 12.97
CA ILE A 107 -10.80 -11.61 12.34
C ILE A 107 -10.05 -10.35 11.84
N ARG A 108 -8.83 -10.53 11.33
CA ARG A 108 -7.98 -9.46 10.78
C ARG A 108 -7.59 -9.81 9.35
N PRO A 109 -7.47 -8.82 8.45
CA PRO A 109 -6.96 -9.08 7.11
C PRO A 109 -5.53 -9.62 7.17
N GLY A 110 -5.14 -10.46 6.18
CA GLY A 110 -3.79 -11.01 6.06
C GLY A 110 -3.68 -12.53 6.27
N GLY A 111 -4.82 -13.23 6.48
CA GLY A 111 -4.97 -14.69 6.39
C GLY A 111 -3.80 -15.51 6.95
N SER A 112 -3.21 -16.32 6.09
CA SER A 112 -2.10 -17.23 6.43
C SER A 112 -0.87 -16.52 6.99
N TYR A 113 -0.57 -15.30 6.54
CA TYR A 113 0.55 -14.52 7.09
C TYR A 113 0.34 -14.18 8.56
N VAL A 114 -0.88 -13.75 8.93
CA VAL A 114 -1.21 -13.43 10.33
C VAL A 114 -1.15 -14.67 11.19
N VAL A 115 -1.67 -15.82 10.71
CA VAL A 115 -1.57 -17.11 11.41
C VAL A 115 -0.11 -17.49 11.66
N ALA A 116 0.75 -17.40 10.65
CA ALA A 116 2.18 -17.69 10.75
C ALA A 116 2.88 -16.75 11.73
N ARG A 117 2.58 -15.45 11.67
CA ARG A 117 3.17 -14.40 12.50
C ARG A 117 2.85 -14.59 14.00
N GLU A 118 1.59 -14.84 14.33
CA GLU A 118 1.14 -14.98 15.71
C GLU A 118 1.62 -16.31 16.34
N ASN A 119 1.75 -17.37 15.53
CA ASN A 119 2.11 -18.69 16.07
C ASN A 119 3.60 -19.03 15.98
N PHE A 120 4.30 -18.58 14.92
CA PHE A 120 5.73 -18.90 14.71
C PHE A 120 6.65 -17.69 14.85
N GLY A 121 6.07 -16.50 14.99
CA GLY A 121 6.80 -15.24 15.10
C GLY A 121 7.09 -14.57 13.74
N PRO A 122 7.44 -13.28 13.79
CA PRO A 122 7.49 -12.43 12.60
C PRO A 122 8.57 -12.83 11.58
N ARG A 123 9.67 -13.47 12.01
CA ARG A 123 10.76 -13.90 11.09
C ARG A 123 10.35 -15.12 10.26
N ILE A 124 9.73 -16.13 10.90
CA ILE A 124 9.27 -17.34 10.21
C ILE A 124 8.10 -17.02 9.30
N ALA A 125 7.24 -16.08 9.68
CA ALA A 125 6.13 -15.61 8.85
C ALA A 125 6.57 -15.03 7.50
N GLN A 126 7.86 -14.65 7.35
CA GLN A 126 8.35 -14.15 6.05
C GLN A 126 8.36 -15.23 4.96
N VAL A 127 8.44 -16.50 5.34
CA VAL A 127 8.26 -17.62 4.39
C VAL A 127 6.85 -17.57 3.80
N CYS A 128 5.84 -17.39 4.65
CA CYS A 128 4.45 -17.23 4.20
C CYS A 128 4.23 -15.93 3.41
N ALA A 129 4.86 -14.82 3.83
CA ALA A 129 4.76 -13.54 3.11
C ALA A 129 5.30 -13.68 1.68
N VAL A 130 6.50 -14.24 1.51
CA VAL A 130 7.11 -14.47 0.18
C VAL A 130 6.26 -15.42 -0.65
N ALA A 131 5.74 -16.49 -0.04
CA ALA A 131 4.84 -17.44 -0.68
C ALA A 131 3.63 -16.73 -1.32
N LEU A 132 2.92 -15.95 -0.52
CA LEU A 132 1.72 -15.20 -0.96
C LEU A 132 2.07 -14.08 -1.96
N LEU A 133 3.22 -13.40 -1.81
CA LEU A 133 3.63 -12.37 -2.77
C LEU A 133 3.88 -12.96 -4.16
N ILE A 134 4.53 -14.13 -4.23
CA ILE A 134 4.74 -14.85 -5.49
C ILE A 134 3.40 -15.32 -6.04
N ASP A 135 2.56 -15.91 -5.20
CA ASP A 135 1.24 -16.39 -5.55
C ASP A 135 0.39 -15.31 -6.22
N TYR A 136 0.22 -14.14 -5.61
CA TYR A 136 -0.57 -13.06 -6.19
C TYR A 136 -0.07 -12.60 -7.57
N VAL A 137 1.26 -12.56 -7.78
CA VAL A 137 1.83 -12.19 -9.08
C VAL A 137 1.50 -13.25 -10.14
N VAL A 138 1.67 -14.51 -9.80
CA VAL A 138 1.42 -15.62 -10.73
C VAL A 138 -0.07 -15.81 -10.97
N THR A 139 -0.92 -15.61 -9.94
CA THR A 139 -2.39 -15.65 -10.07
C THR A 139 -2.87 -14.64 -11.11
N VAL A 140 -2.40 -13.38 -11.10
CA VAL A 140 -2.76 -12.44 -12.17
C VAL A 140 -2.41 -12.99 -13.53
N ALA A 141 -1.21 -13.51 -13.72
CA ALA A 141 -0.74 -13.99 -15.01
C ALA A 141 -1.53 -15.23 -15.49
N VAL A 142 -1.75 -16.23 -14.62
CA VAL A 142 -2.49 -17.46 -14.94
C VAL A 142 -3.95 -17.15 -15.27
N GLN A 143 -4.62 -16.38 -14.41
CA GLN A 143 -6.03 -16.05 -14.57
C GLN A 143 -6.30 -15.26 -15.87
N ILE A 144 -5.44 -14.29 -16.19
CA ILE A 144 -5.59 -13.50 -17.41
C ILE A 144 -5.26 -14.34 -18.64
N ALA A 145 -4.23 -15.19 -18.61
CA ALA A 145 -3.88 -16.09 -19.70
C ALA A 145 -5.00 -17.12 -19.97
N ALA A 146 -5.54 -17.75 -18.92
CA ALA A 146 -6.64 -18.70 -19.02
C ALA A 146 -7.95 -18.03 -19.51
N GLY A 147 -8.25 -16.80 -19.01
CA GLY A 147 -9.40 -16.04 -19.51
C GLY A 147 -9.29 -15.68 -20.99
N THR A 148 -8.09 -15.34 -21.44
CA THR A 148 -7.82 -15.07 -22.87
C THR A 148 -7.89 -16.35 -23.71
N ALA A 149 -7.50 -17.52 -23.17
CA ALA A 149 -7.68 -18.81 -23.82
C ALA A 149 -9.17 -19.16 -24.01
N ALA A 150 -10.04 -18.80 -23.06
CA ALA A 150 -11.50 -18.96 -23.25
C ALA A 150 -12.02 -18.05 -24.38
N VAL A 151 -11.49 -16.83 -24.52
CA VAL A 151 -11.82 -15.94 -25.66
C VAL A 151 -11.35 -16.57 -26.98
N ALA A 152 -10.11 -17.09 -27.04
CA ALA A 152 -9.57 -17.75 -28.23
C ALA A 152 -10.32 -19.03 -28.56
N SER A 153 -10.89 -19.72 -27.58
CA SER A 153 -11.74 -20.90 -27.79
C SER A 153 -13.07 -20.56 -28.48
N ALA A 154 -13.62 -19.35 -28.15
CA ALA A 154 -14.83 -18.85 -28.82
C ALA A 154 -14.52 -18.20 -30.18
N PHE A 155 -13.38 -17.54 -30.29
CA PHE A 155 -12.96 -16.79 -31.48
C PHE A 155 -11.48 -17.10 -31.82
N PRO A 156 -11.20 -18.21 -32.57
CA PRO A 156 -9.83 -18.65 -32.85
C PRO A 156 -8.93 -17.59 -33.53
N ALA A 157 -9.52 -16.64 -34.25
CA ALA A 157 -8.82 -15.54 -34.90
C ALA A 157 -8.07 -14.61 -33.88
N VAL A 158 -8.46 -14.65 -32.60
CA VAL A 158 -7.83 -13.86 -31.51
C VAL A 158 -6.57 -14.55 -30.97
N GLY A 159 -6.40 -15.84 -31.20
CA GLY A 159 -5.28 -16.64 -30.70
C GLY A 159 -3.88 -16.06 -30.91
N PRO A 160 -3.53 -15.58 -32.13
CA PRO A 160 -2.23 -14.96 -32.40
C PRO A 160 -1.92 -13.72 -31.55
N TYR A 161 -2.96 -13.03 -31.04
CA TYR A 161 -2.83 -11.79 -30.22
C TYR A 161 -3.02 -12.03 -28.73
N LYS A 162 -2.85 -13.28 -28.27
CA LYS A 162 -3.10 -13.68 -26.87
C LYS A 162 -2.27 -12.85 -25.88
N LEU A 163 -0.99 -12.64 -26.15
CA LEU A 163 -0.09 -11.90 -25.27
C LEU A 163 -0.51 -10.43 -25.15
N GLU A 164 -0.78 -9.77 -26.28
CA GLU A 164 -1.16 -8.36 -26.31
C GLU A 164 -2.47 -8.11 -25.56
N ILE A 165 -3.44 -9.02 -25.71
CA ILE A 165 -4.71 -8.96 -25.00
C ILE A 165 -4.47 -9.13 -23.50
N CYS A 166 -3.66 -10.09 -23.09
CA CYS A 166 -3.32 -10.30 -21.69
C CYS A 166 -2.70 -9.04 -21.06
N VAL A 167 -1.70 -8.43 -21.72
CA VAL A 167 -1.07 -7.21 -21.26
C VAL A 167 -2.08 -6.06 -21.19
N GLY A 168 -2.92 -5.90 -22.21
CA GLY A 168 -3.97 -4.88 -22.25
C GLY A 168 -4.96 -5.01 -21.09
N VAL A 169 -5.39 -6.24 -20.77
CA VAL A 169 -6.32 -6.53 -19.66
C VAL A 169 -5.66 -6.22 -18.31
N VAL A 170 -4.39 -6.62 -18.08
CA VAL A 170 -3.67 -6.31 -16.85
C VAL A 170 -3.52 -4.79 -16.66
N LEU A 171 -3.20 -4.05 -17.72
CA LEU A 171 -3.10 -2.58 -17.66
C LEU A 171 -4.47 -1.92 -17.37
N LEU A 172 -5.55 -2.44 -17.96
CA LEU A 172 -6.91 -1.98 -17.66
C LEU A 172 -7.29 -2.24 -16.20
N MET A 173 -6.95 -3.42 -15.66
CA MET A 173 -7.15 -3.74 -14.24
C MET A 173 -6.33 -2.82 -13.34
N CYS A 174 -5.07 -2.57 -13.67
CA CYS A 174 -4.24 -1.61 -12.95
C CYS A 174 -4.91 -0.24 -12.89
N TYR A 175 -5.36 0.28 -14.03
CA TYR A 175 -6.06 1.56 -14.10
C TYR A 175 -7.32 1.58 -13.24
N GLY A 176 -8.17 0.54 -13.33
CA GLY A 176 -9.38 0.43 -12.53
C GLY A 176 -9.09 0.44 -11.02
N ASN A 177 -8.10 -0.34 -10.58
CA ASN A 177 -7.74 -0.42 -9.16
C ASN A 177 -7.06 0.88 -8.65
N LEU A 178 -6.25 1.55 -9.46
CA LEU A 178 -5.68 2.87 -9.12
C LEU A 178 -6.76 3.95 -8.99
N ARG A 179 -7.84 3.85 -9.76
CA ARG A 179 -9.00 4.74 -9.67
C ARG A 179 -9.84 4.48 -8.42
N GLY A 180 -9.66 3.33 -7.77
CA GLY A 180 -10.36 2.95 -6.55
C GLY A 180 -11.85 2.72 -6.81
N LEU A 181 -12.18 1.86 -7.75
CA LEU A 181 -13.55 1.51 -8.14
C LEU A 181 -14.27 0.75 -7.00
N LYS A 182 -14.65 1.46 -5.95
CA LYS A 182 -15.42 0.89 -4.83
C LYS A 182 -16.88 0.59 -5.17
N GLU A 183 -17.42 1.23 -6.20
CA GLU A 183 -18.80 1.04 -6.65
C GLU A 183 -19.00 -0.24 -7.48
N ALA A 184 -17.91 -0.86 -7.92
CA ALA A 184 -17.93 -2.05 -8.76
C ALA A 184 -18.27 -3.37 -8.02
N GLY A 185 -18.36 -3.38 -6.67
CA GLY A 185 -18.54 -4.63 -5.91
C GLY A 185 -19.73 -5.48 -6.36
N ARG A 186 -20.86 -4.89 -6.70
CA ARG A 186 -22.02 -5.64 -7.22
C ARG A 186 -21.77 -6.18 -8.62
N SER A 187 -21.12 -5.40 -9.48
CA SER A 187 -20.77 -5.82 -10.85
C SER A 187 -19.75 -6.94 -10.89
N PHE A 188 -18.82 -6.98 -9.93
CA PHE A 188 -17.83 -8.06 -9.81
C PHE A 188 -18.41 -9.38 -9.29
N ALA A 189 -19.60 -9.37 -8.66
CA ALA A 189 -20.26 -10.59 -8.22
C ALA A 189 -20.99 -11.34 -9.37
N ILE A 190 -21.41 -10.63 -10.42
CA ILE A 190 -22.14 -11.22 -11.54
C ILE A 190 -21.33 -12.31 -12.26
N PRO A 191 -20.05 -12.13 -12.64
CA PRO A 191 -19.22 -13.14 -13.27
C PRO A 191 -19.19 -14.48 -12.52
N THR A 192 -19.05 -14.43 -11.20
CA THR A 192 -18.98 -15.62 -10.35
C THR A 192 -20.26 -16.46 -10.42
N TYR A 193 -21.41 -15.81 -10.29
CA TYR A 193 -22.70 -16.49 -10.35
C TYR A 193 -23.05 -16.96 -11.76
N LEU A 194 -22.67 -16.17 -12.77
CA LEU A 194 -22.89 -16.52 -14.17
C LEU A 194 -22.07 -17.74 -14.55
N PHE A 195 -20.79 -17.79 -14.17
CA PHE A 195 -19.92 -18.92 -14.43
C PHE A 195 -20.40 -20.18 -13.69
N ALA A 196 -20.57 -20.10 -12.37
CA ALA A 196 -21.03 -21.23 -11.58
C ALA A 196 -22.38 -21.78 -12.10
N GLY A 197 -23.34 -20.88 -12.39
CA GLY A 197 -24.65 -21.30 -12.94
C GLY A 197 -24.57 -21.93 -14.33
N SER A 198 -23.79 -21.35 -15.25
CA SER A 198 -23.65 -21.86 -16.60
C SER A 198 -22.90 -23.20 -16.66
N VAL A 199 -21.86 -23.39 -15.84
CA VAL A 199 -21.12 -24.67 -15.79
C VAL A 199 -21.93 -25.74 -15.04
N ILE A 200 -22.64 -25.40 -13.96
CA ILE A 200 -23.58 -26.36 -13.32
C ILE A 200 -24.65 -26.79 -14.30
N LEU A 201 -25.22 -25.87 -15.10
CA LEU A 201 -26.17 -26.21 -16.17
C LEU A 201 -25.54 -27.17 -17.19
N MET A 202 -24.29 -26.88 -17.60
CA MET A 202 -23.54 -27.77 -18.52
C MET A 202 -23.37 -29.17 -17.92
N ILE A 203 -22.98 -29.27 -16.66
CA ILE A 203 -22.82 -30.56 -15.96
C ILE A 203 -24.14 -31.30 -15.91
N VAL A 204 -25.24 -30.67 -15.51
CA VAL A 204 -26.55 -31.29 -15.41
C VAL A 204 -27.04 -31.77 -16.76
N VAL A 205 -26.95 -30.95 -17.81
CA VAL A 205 -27.32 -31.32 -19.17
C VAL A 205 -26.42 -32.46 -19.69
N GLY A 206 -25.12 -32.42 -19.40
CA GLY A 206 -24.19 -33.47 -19.79
C GLY A 206 -24.54 -34.84 -19.18
N LEU A 207 -24.81 -34.86 -17.85
CA LEU A 207 -25.23 -36.06 -17.14
C LEU A 207 -26.58 -36.62 -17.65
N ILE A 208 -27.54 -35.75 -17.96
CA ILE A 208 -28.82 -36.17 -18.54
C ILE A 208 -28.60 -36.79 -19.92
N ARG A 209 -27.81 -36.17 -20.78
CA ARG A 209 -27.53 -36.67 -22.14
C ARG A 209 -26.70 -37.95 -22.10
N GLU A 210 -25.80 -38.11 -21.15
CA GLU A 210 -25.10 -39.38 -20.92
C GLU A 210 -26.07 -40.49 -20.53
N ALA A 211 -26.94 -40.25 -19.53
CA ALA A 211 -27.93 -41.20 -19.06
C ALA A 211 -28.91 -41.62 -20.18
N LEU A 212 -29.16 -40.74 -21.17
CA LEU A 212 -29.96 -41.01 -22.35
C LEU A 212 -29.17 -41.66 -23.51
N GLY A 213 -27.85 -41.90 -23.33
CA GLY A 213 -26.99 -42.46 -24.37
C GLY A 213 -26.74 -41.53 -25.59
N GLN A 214 -26.97 -40.21 -25.41
CA GLN A 214 -26.83 -39.21 -26.47
C GLN A 214 -25.46 -38.52 -26.53
N LEU A 215 -24.60 -38.81 -25.57
CA LEU A 215 -23.29 -38.22 -25.50
C LEU A 215 -22.21 -39.18 -26.00
N HIS A 216 -21.64 -38.89 -27.17
CA HIS A 216 -20.58 -39.71 -27.75
C HIS A 216 -19.24 -39.09 -27.52
N PRO A 217 -18.19 -39.83 -27.12
CA PRO A 217 -16.87 -39.27 -26.90
C PRO A 217 -16.27 -38.70 -28.21
N TYR A 218 -15.33 -37.77 -28.06
CA TYR A 218 -14.43 -37.43 -29.14
C TYR A 218 -13.49 -38.59 -29.41
N ASP A 219 -13.02 -38.74 -30.65
CA ASP A 219 -11.90 -39.61 -30.96
C ASP A 219 -10.62 -38.81 -31.01
N PRO A 220 -9.77 -38.84 -29.95
CA PRO A 220 -8.55 -38.05 -29.89
C PRO A 220 -7.56 -38.38 -31.01
N ALA A 221 -7.62 -39.55 -31.60
CA ALA A 221 -6.73 -39.94 -32.69
C ALA A 221 -7.01 -39.16 -34.00
N THR A 222 -8.23 -38.64 -34.15
CA THR A 222 -8.65 -37.87 -35.33
C THR A 222 -8.54 -36.36 -35.14
N MET A 223 -8.23 -35.90 -33.94
CA MET A 223 -8.12 -34.48 -33.64
C MET A 223 -6.70 -33.96 -33.98
N HIS A 224 -6.65 -32.87 -34.78
CA HIS A 224 -5.38 -32.23 -35.14
C HIS A 224 -5.04 -31.09 -34.17
N GLY A 225 -3.77 -30.99 -33.79
CA GLY A 225 -3.28 -29.92 -32.88
C GLY A 225 -3.43 -30.22 -31.40
N THR A 226 -3.92 -31.40 -31.04
CA THR A 226 -3.95 -31.87 -29.64
C THR A 226 -2.62 -32.50 -29.24
N TYR A 227 -2.43 -32.70 -27.95
CA TYR A 227 -1.31 -33.48 -27.45
C TYR A 227 -1.38 -34.91 -28.02
N MET A 228 -0.23 -35.45 -28.44
CA MET A 228 -0.15 -36.80 -28.97
C MET A 228 -0.51 -37.82 -27.90
N LEU A 229 -1.29 -38.84 -28.29
CA LEU A 229 -1.64 -39.95 -27.40
C LEU A 229 -0.42 -40.82 -27.13
N GLY A 230 -0.03 -40.89 -25.86
CA GLY A 230 1.00 -41.82 -25.45
C GLY A 230 0.56 -43.28 -25.50
N SER A 231 1.53 -44.16 -25.62
CA SER A 231 1.29 -45.63 -25.69
C SER A 231 2.04 -46.36 -24.57
N SER A 232 2.19 -45.72 -23.39
CA SER A 232 2.93 -46.34 -22.29
C SER A 232 2.23 -47.62 -21.81
N THR A 233 2.90 -48.73 -21.96
CA THR A 233 2.48 -50.04 -21.45
C THR A 233 3.04 -50.33 -20.07
N SER A 234 3.68 -49.36 -19.43
CA SER A 234 4.27 -49.49 -18.11
C SER A 234 3.18 -49.77 -17.05
N GLY A 235 3.34 -50.80 -16.24
CA GLY A 235 2.41 -51.09 -15.15
C GLY A 235 2.28 -49.92 -14.17
N ILE A 236 1.13 -49.84 -13.47
CA ILE A 236 0.77 -48.72 -12.53
C ILE A 236 1.83 -48.50 -11.42
N ILE A 237 2.61 -49.53 -11.10
CA ILE A 237 3.64 -49.48 -10.03
C ILE A 237 5.02 -49.07 -10.60
N SER A 238 5.16 -48.81 -11.89
CA SER A 238 6.42 -48.35 -12.46
C SER A 238 6.77 -46.93 -11.96
N VAL A 239 8.06 -46.66 -11.78
CA VAL A 239 8.56 -45.32 -11.35
C VAL A 239 8.06 -44.22 -12.29
N VAL A 240 8.03 -44.49 -13.59
CA VAL A 240 7.54 -43.57 -14.63
C VAL A 240 6.06 -43.27 -14.42
N MET A 241 5.25 -44.27 -14.14
CA MET A 241 3.81 -44.10 -13.94
C MET A 241 3.54 -43.32 -12.63
N ILE A 242 4.22 -43.65 -11.52
CA ILE A 242 4.09 -42.94 -10.26
C ILE A 242 4.48 -41.46 -10.46
N PHE A 243 5.58 -41.20 -11.15
CA PHE A 243 6.01 -39.83 -11.44
C PHE A 243 4.97 -39.07 -12.30
N THR A 244 4.39 -39.74 -13.30
CA THR A 244 3.31 -39.18 -14.15
C THR A 244 2.05 -38.87 -13.33
N LEU A 245 1.65 -39.77 -12.43
CA LEU A 245 0.48 -39.53 -11.56
C LEU A 245 0.73 -38.40 -10.58
N LEU A 246 1.93 -38.30 -10.01
CA LEU A 246 2.32 -37.19 -9.15
C LEU A 246 2.35 -35.87 -9.93
N ARG A 247 2.81 -35.87 -11.19
CA ARG A 247 2.79 -34.73 -12.07
C ARG A 247 1.36 -34.29 -12.41
N ALA A 248 0.50 -35.23 -12.74
CA ALA A 248 -0.90 -34.93 -12.99
C ALA A 248 -1.63 -34.42 -11.74
N PHE A 249 -1.36 -35.01 -10.57
CA PHE A 249 -1.87 -34.53 -9.31
C PHE A 249 -1.36 -33.10 -9.00
N ALA A 250 -0.06 -32.86 -9.22
CA ALA A 250 0.52 -31.53 -9.06
C ALA A 250 -0.20 -30.53 -9.98
N ASN A 251 -0.32 -30.80 -11.27
CA ASN A 251 -1.04 -29.94 -12.21
C ASN A 251 -2.47 -29.64 -11.76
N GLY A 252 -3.23 -30.69 -11.41
CA GLY A 252 -4.61 -30.54 -10.93
C GLY A 252 -4.72 -29.80 -9.59
N GLY A 253 -3.67 -29.84 -8.77
CA GLY A 253 -3.58 -29.07 -7.52
C GLY A 253 -3.68 -27.56 -7.74
N ALA A 254 -3.38 -27.06 -8.94
CA ALA A 254 -3.62 -25.67 -9.31
C ALA A 254 -5.11 -25.25 -9.20
N SER A 255 -6.05 -26.20 -9.23
CA SER A 255 -7.48 -25.93 -9.02
C SER A 255 -7.86 -25.64 -7.57
N LEU A 256 -6.93 -25.75 -6.62
CA LEU A 256 -7.18 -25.53 -5.19
C LEU A 256 -6.77 -24.11 -4.71
N THR A 257 -6.29 -23.28 -5.59
CA THR A 257 -5.85 -21.92 -5.29
C THR A 257 -7.02 -20.98 -5.09
N GLY A 258 -6.80 -19.85 -4.40
CA GLY A 258 -7.80 -18.81 -4.19
C GLY A 258 -8.71 -19.01 -2.97
N ILE A 259 -8.69 -20.17 -2.30
CA ILE A 259 -9.50 -20.45 -1.09
C ILE A 259 -9.10 -19.49 0.06
N GLU A 260 -7.86 -19.03 0.11
CA GLU A 260 -7.35 -18.08 1.11
C GLU A 260 -7.93 -16.67 0.97
N ALA A 261 -8.40 -16.27 -0.21
CA ALA A 261 -8.88 -14.91 -0.47
C ALA A 261 -10.00 -14.47 0.50
N VAL A 262 -10.90 -15.38 0.88
CA VAL A 262 -11.92 -15.12 1.89
C VAL A 262 -11.29 -14.88 3.27
N SER A 263 -10.23 -15.61 3.62
CA SER A 263 -9.54 -15.44 4.91
C SER A 263 -8.74 -14.14 4.97
N ASP A 264 -8.19 -13.70 3.85
CA ASP A 264 -7.44 -12.44 3.74
C ASP A 264 -8.35 -11.21 3.89
N ALA A 265 -9.63 -11.36 3.57
CA ALA A 265 -10.62 -10.28 3.56
C ALA A 265 -11.67 -10.38 4.69
N VAL A 266 -11.43 -11.14 5.78
CA VAL A 266 -12.44 -11.34 6.87
C VAL A 266 -12.99 -10.02 7.40
N GLY A 267 -12.15 -8.99 7.58
CA GLY A 267 -12.56 -7.67 8.07
C GLY A 267 -13.52 -6.90 7.15
N ALA A 268 -13.69 -7.33 5.90
CA ALA A 268 -14.62 -6.73 4.95
C ALA A 268 -16.07 -7.22 5.12
N PHE A 269 -16.30 -8.27 5.90
CA PHE A 269 -17.65 -8.80 6.11
C PHE A 269 -18.47 -7.97 7.11
N ARG A 270 -19.79 -8.03 6.95
CA ARG A 270 -20.70 -7.51 7.99
C ARG A 270 -20.56 -8.32 9.27
N PRO A 271 -20.76 -7.71 10.47
CA PRO A 271 -20.79 -8.45 11.72
C PRO A 271 -21.90 -9.51 11.77
N PRO A 272 -21.67 -10.67 12.38
CA PRO A 272 -20.41 -11.16 12.92
C PRO A 272 -19.48 -11.69 11.82
N GLU A 273 -18.34 -11.00 11.63
CA GLU A 273 -17.44 -11.14 10.48
C GLU A 273 -16.97 -12.59 10.29
N GLY A 274 -16.39 -13.21 11.31
CA GLY A 274 -15.87 -14.58 11.25
C GLY A 274 -16.92 -15.62 10.88
N ILE A 275 -18.14 -15.53 11.45
CA ILE A 275 -19.24 -16.47 11.14
C ILE A 275 -19.68 -16.31 9.69
N ASN A 276 -19.76 -15.07 9.20
CA ASN A 276 -20.17 -14.80 7.83
C ASN A 276 -19.10 -15.25 6.84
N ALA A 277 -17.81 -14.97 7.10
CA ALA A 277 -16.68 -15.45 6.31
C ALA A 277 -16.63 -17.00 6.25
N ARG A 278 -16.81 -17.68 7.40
CA ARG A 278 -16.89 -19.14 7.46
C ARG A 278 -18.00 -19.72 6.57
N ARG A 279 -19.18 -19.10 6.56
CA ARG A 279 -20.30 -19.57 5.70
C ARG A 279 -19.98 -19.38 4.21
N VAL A 280 -19.36 -18.28 3.86
CA VAL A 280 -18.95 -17.99 2.47
C VAL A 280 -17.85 -18.97 2.03
N LEU A 281 -16.86 -19.23 2.85
CA LEU A 281 -15.78 -20.18 2.57
C LEU A 281 -16.29 -21.61 2.36
N VAL A 282 -17.25 -22.05 3.18
CA VAL A 282 -17.87 -23.37 3.00
C VAL A 282 -18.71 -23.43 1.71
N ALA A 283 -19.46 -22.37 1.40
CA ALA A 283 -20.22 -22.30 0.16
C ALA A 283 -19.30 -22.29 -1.07
N GLU A 284 -18.19 -21.54 -1.03
CA GLU A 284 -17.15 -21.56 -2.06
C GLU A 284 -16.58 -22.96 -2.27
N GLY A 285 -16.19 -23.65 -1.18
CA GLY A 285 -15.67 -25.02 -1.27
C GLY A 285 -16.67 -26.01 -1.85
N ILE A 286 -17.96 -25.90 -1.52
CA ILE A 286 -19.01 -26.74 -2.12
C ILE A 286 -19.17 -26.45 -3.61
N ILE A 287 -19.24 -25.19 -4.01
CA ILE A 287 -19.36 -24.79 -5.42
C ILE A 287 -18.15 -25.29 -6.19
N LEU A 288 -16.94 -24.96 -5.74
CA LEU A 288 -15.69 -25.36 -6.38
C LEU A 288 -15.61 -26.89 -6.52
N GLY A 289 -15.90 -27.62 -5.43
CA GLY A 289 -15.86 -29.07 -5.45
C GLY A 289 -16.86 -29.69 -6.44
N THR A 290 -18.07 -29.12 -6.55
CA THR A 290 -19.08 -29.54 -7.51
C THR A 290 -18.61 -29.28 -8.94
N LEU A 291 -18.00 -28.13 -9.21
CA LEU A 291 -17.49 -27.79 -10.54
C LEU A 291 -16.32 -28.71 -10.94
N VAL A 292 -15.33 -28.88 -10.05
CA VAL A 292 -14.16 -29.75 -10.33
C VAL A 292 -14.58 -31.20 -10.54
N ALA A 293 -15.49 -31.73 -9.70
CA ALA A 293 -16.01 -33.07 -9.88
C ALA A 293 -16.79 -33.22 -11.19
N GLY A 294 -17.65 -32.27 -11.51
CA GLY A 294 -18.51 -32.32 -12.72
C GLY A 294 -17.72 -32.15 -14.01
N ILE A 295 -16.79 -31.23 -14.09
CA ILE A 295 -15.90 -31.04 -15.24
C ILE A 295 -15.02 -32.28 -15.42
N GLY A 296 -14.41 -32.81 -14.36
CA GLY A 296 -13.62 -34.05 -14.42
C GLY A 296 -14.42 -35.25 -14.89
N TRP A 297 -15.71 -35.34 -14.48
CA TRP A 297 -16.62 -36.41 -15.00
C TRP A 297 -16.95 -36.18 -16.48
N LEU A 298 -17.24 -34.94 -16.88
CA LEU A 298 -17.51 -34.63 -18.29
C LEU A 298 -16.29 -34.93 -19.17
N ALA A 299 -15.08 -34.58 -18.72
CA ALA A 299 -13.84 -34.92 -19.42
C ALA A 299 -13.69 -36.45 -19.63
N HIS A 300 -14.04 -37.23 -18.58
CA HIS A 300 -14.02 -38.70 -18.66
C HIS A 300 -14.95 -39.25 -19.75
N ILE A 301 -16.17 -38.75 -19.85
CA ILE A 301 -17.17 -39.28 -20.80
C ILE A 301 -17.05 -38.68 -22.19
N THR A 302 -16.55 -37.43 -22.32
CA THR A 302 -16.43 -36.74 -23.60
C THR A 302 -15.11 -36.99 -24.31
N HIS A 303 -14.08 -37.44 -23.61
CA HIS A 303 -12.68 -37.52 -24.08
C HIS A 303 -12.17 -36.20 -24.66
N ALA A 304 -12.57 -35.07 -24.08
CA ALA A 304 -12.08 -33.75 -24.46
C ALA A 304 -10.57 -33.70 -24.24
N THR A 305 -9.80 -33.48 -25.29
CA THR A 305 -8.35 -33.62 -25.30
C THR A 305 -7.68 -32.23 -25.37
N PRO A 306 -6.68 -31.90 -24.50
CA PRO A 306 -6.02 -30.63 -24.53
C PRO A 306 -5.31 -30.35 -25.85
N TYR A 307 -5.34 -29.09 -26.30
CA TYR A 307 -4.62 -28.62 -27.49
C TYR A 307 -3.25 -28.03 -27.10
N THR A 308 -2.25 -28.27 -27.96
CA THR A 308 -0.89 -27.72 -27.75
C THR A 308 -0.86 -26.20 -27.83
N ALA A 309 -1.77 -25.57 -28.54
CA ALA A 309 -1.96 -24.13 -28.61
C ALA A 309 -2.64 -23.55 -27.35
N GLY A 310 -3.14 -24.41 -26.42
CA GLY A 310 -3.90 -23.99 -25.23
C GLY A 310 -5.32 -23.51 -25.52
N TYR A 311 -5.82 -23.70 -26.74
CA TYR A 311 -7.21 -23.48 -27.16
C TYR A 311 -7.56 -24.31 -28.38
N PRO A 312 -8.83 -24.76 -28.57
CA PRO A 312 -9.92 -24.65 -27.58
C PRO A 312 -9.63 -25.42 -26.30
N THR A 313 -10.02 -24.83 -25.17
CA THR A 313 -9.82 -25.45 -23.85
C THR A 313 -10.68 -26.69 -23.66
N VAL A 314 -10.31 -27.56 -22.72
CA VAL A 314 -11.10 -28.76 -22.39
C VAL A 314 -12.54 -28.39 -22.03
N LEU A 315 -12.72 -27.35 -21.17
CA LEU A 315 -14.04 -26.83 -20.80
C LEU A 315 -14.86 -26.36 -22.03
N ALA A 316 -14.21 -25.71 -23.00
CA ALA A 316 -14.86 -25.30 -24.25
C ALA A 316 -15.33 -26.50 -25.10
N GLN A 317 -14.49 -27.51 -25.22
CA GLN A 317 -14.84 -28.74 -25.93
C GLN A 317 -16.02 -29.48 -25.27
N GLU A 318 -16.02 -29.60 -23.94
CA GLU A 318 -17.11 -30.13 -23.14
C GLU A 318 -18.42 -29.38 -23.39
N ALA A 319 -18.36 -28.02 -23.31
CA ALA A 319 -19.52 -27.17 -23.54
C ALA A 319 -20.09 -27.36 -24.96
N GLN A 320 -19.23 -27.42 -25.96
CA GLN A 320 -19.64 -27.67 -27.36
C GLN A 320 -20.28 -29.05 -27.55
N LYS A 321 -19.69 -30.07 -26.92
CA LYS A 321 -20.20 -31.44 -26.98
C LYS A 321 -21.53 -31.60 -26.27
N VAL A 322 -21.64 -31.03 -25.07
CA VAL A 322 -22.85 -31.14 -24.23
C VAL A 322 -24.00 -30.35 -24.81
N PHE A 323 -23.80 -29.14 -25.30
CA PHE A 323 -24.90 -28.34 -25.83
C PHE A 323 -25.21 -28.57 -27.31
N GLY A 324 -24.23 -29.06 -28.07
CA GLY A 324 -24.38 -29.33 -29.50
C GLY A 324 -24.34 -28.07 -30.37
N SER A 325 -24.59 -28.25 -31.69
CA SER A 325 -24.47 -27.23 -32.74
C SER A 325 -25.77 -26.46 -33.06
N ALA A 326 -26.92 -26.84 -32.47
CA ALA A 326 -28.17 -26.11 -32.64
C ALA A 326 -28.09 -24.67 -32.11
N PHE A 327 -28.91 -23.76 -32.57
CA PHE A 327 -28.89 -22.33 -32.21
C PHE A 327 -28.85 -22.11 -30.69
N ILE A 328 -29.70 -22.80 -29.92
CA ILE A 328 -29.71 -22.72 -28.45
C ILE A 328 -28.41 -23.28 -27.88
N GLY A 329 -27.91 -24.41 -28.37
CA GLY A 329 -26.66 -25.02 -27.94
C GLY A 329 -25.46 -24.09 -28.17
N GLN A 330 -25.40 -23.49 -29.36
CA GLN A 330 -24.35 -22.50 -29.68
C GLN A 330 -24.42 -21.26 -28.79
N SER A 331 -25.63 -20.79 -28.49
CA SER A 331 -25.81 -19.64 -27.56
C SER A 331 -25.34 -19.98 -26.15
N LEU A 332 -25.62 -21.18 -25.66
CA LEU A 332 -25.17 -21.67 -24.36
C LEU A 332 -23.64 -21.88 -24.32
N PHE A 333 -23.05 -22.35 -25.42
CA PHE A 333 -21.59 -22.44 -25.57
C PHE A 333 -20.94 -21.04 -25.39
N TYR A 334 -21.41 -20.03 -26.11
CA TYR A 334 -20.87 -18.67 -25.98
C TYR A 334 -21.11 -18.10 -24.58
N LEU A 335 -22.25 -18.42 -23.95
CA LEU A 335 -22.53 -18.02 -22.57
C LEU A 335 -21.47 -18.59 -21.62
N VAL A 336 -21.12 -19.88 -21.75
CA VAL A 336 -20.05 -20.50 -20.92
C VAL A 336 -18.70 -19.83 -21.20
N GLN A 337 -18.34 -19.57 -22.47
CA GLN A 337 -17.06 -18.92 -22.78
C GLN A 337 -16.97 -17.50 -22.22
N VAL A 338 -18.01 -16.69 -22.37
CA VAL A 338 -18.07 -15.33 -21.82
C VAL A 338 -18.04 -15.37 -20.28
N ALA A 339 -18.78 -16.28 -19.66
CA ALA A 339 -18.77 -16.45 -18.22
C ALA A 339 -17.39 -16.87 -17.70
N THR A 340 -16.72 -17.79 -18.41
CA THR A 340 -15.34 -18.24 -18.10
C THR A 340 -14.34 -17.11 -18.23
N MET A 341 -14.37 -16.33 -19.31
CA MET A 341 -13.54 -15.16 -19.47
C MET A 341 -13.75 -14.16 -18.32
N LEU A 342 -15.01 -13.83 -18.04
CA LEU A 342 -15.35 -12.83 -17.03
C LEU A 342 -14.92 -13.26 -15.63
N ILE A 343 -15.15 -14.53 -15.24
CA ILE A 343 -14.73 -14.99 -13.91
C ILE A 343 -13.21 -15.05 -13.76
N LEU A 344 -12.49 -15.51 -14.79
CA LEU A 344 -11.03 -15.57 -14.79
C LEU A 344 -10.42 -14.16 -14.70
N TYR A 345 -10.90 -13.21 -15.47
CA TYR A 345 -10.46 -11.83 -15.35
C TYR A 345 -10.78 -11.23 -13.96
N THR A 346 -11.97 -11.56 -13.41
CA THR A 346 -12.33 -11.11 -12.07
C THR A 346 -11.48 -11.79 -11.00
N GLY A 347 -11.14 -13.09 -11.20
CA GLY A 347 -10.21 -13.85 -10.37
C GLY A 347 -8.82 -13.20 -10.32
N GLY A 348 -8.27 -12.81 -11.47
CA GLY A 348 -7.02 -12.03 -11.51
C GLY A 348 -7.11 -10.69 -10.75
N ASN A 349 -8.29 -10.06 -10.75
CA ASN A 349 -8.49 -8.80 -10.02
C ASN A 349 -8.51 -8.98 -8.49
N THR A 350 -8.77 -10.19 -7.95
CA THR A 350 -8.68 -10.44 -6.50
C THR A 350 -7.28 -10.18 -5.98
N SER A 351 -6.25 -10.51 -6.75
CA SER A 351 -4.85 -10.25 -6.43
C SER A 351 -4.54 -8.74 -6.34
N PHE A 352 -5.20 -7.89 -7.13
CA PHE A 352 -5.08 -6.43 -7.03
C PHE A 352 -5.66 -5.86 -5.72
N ASN A 353 -6.48 -6.63 -5.02
CA ASN A 353 -6.93 -6.31 -3.67
C ASN A 353 -6.00 -6.96 -2.62
N GLY A 354 -5.70 -8.26 -2.73
CA GLY A 354 -4.93 -9.02 -1.76
C GLY A 354 -3.47 -8.57 -1.63
N PHE A 355 -2.74 -8.47 -2.73
CA PHE A 355 -1.33 -8.09 -2.75
C PHE A 355 -1.03 -6.73 -2.07
N PRO A 356 -1.78 -5.62 -2.35
CA PRO A 356 -1.55 -4.36 -1.68
C PRO A 356 -1.81 -4.39 -0.18
N PHE A 357 -2.80 -5.17 0.27
CA PHE A 357 -3.04 -5.34 1.70
C PHE A 357 -1.91 -6.14 2.36
N LEU A 358 -1.53 -7.28 1.79
CA LEU A 358 -0.43 -8.09 2.31
C LEU A 358 0.86 -7.27 2.40
N THR A 359 1.26 -6.59 1.31
CA THR A 359 2.46 -5.76 1.29
C THR A 359 2.42 -4.67 2.34
N SER A 360 1.25 -4.07 2.59
CA SER A 360 1.09 -3.06 3.64
C SER A 360 1.26 -3.64 5.05
N TYR A 361 0.79 -4.86 5.32
CA TYR A 361 1.01 -5.54 6.61
C TYR A 361 2.47 -5.89 6.82
N VAL A 362 3.11 -6.50 5.83
CA VAL A 362 4.52 -6.89 5.90
C VAL A 362 5.42 -5.66 6.01
N ALA A 363 5.08 -4.56 5.34
CA ALA A 363 5.77 -3.28 5.48
C ALA A 363 5.49 -2.61 6.84
N GLY A 364 4.29 -2.78 7.40
CA GLY A 364 3.94 -2.35 8.76
C GLY A 364 4.78 -3.05 9.82
N ASP A 365 5.05 -4.34 9.63
CA ASP A 365 5.98 -5.12 10.45
C ASP A 365 7.47 -4.82 10.15
N SER A 366 7.77 -3.84 9.29
CA SER A 366 9.12 -3.41 8.91
C SER A 366 9.94 -4.45 8.13
N PHE A 367 9.29 -5.38 7.41
CA PHE A 367 9.98 -6.35 6.53
C PHE A 367 9.96 -5.94 5.05
N LEU A 368 9.12 -5.00 4.66
CA LEU A 368 9.11 -4.40 3.31
C LEU A 368 9.35 -2.89 3.37
N PRO A 369 9.78 -2.27 2.26
CA PRO A 369 10.03 -0.83 2.21
C PRO A 369 8.81 0.00 2.61
N ARG A 370 9.01 1.01 3.46
CA ARG A 370 7.95 1.88 4.02
C ARG A 370 7.12 2.63 2.96
N TRP A 371 7.62 2.78 1.72
CA TRP A 371 6.85 3.40 0.64
C TRP A 371 5.64 2.57 0.20
N LEU A 372 5.60 1.26 0.50
CA LEU A 372 4.44 0.39 0.28
C LEU A 372 3.30 0.62 1.27
N LEU A 373 3.57 1.23 2.44
CA LEU A 373 2.55 1.66 3.42
C LEU A 373 1.76 2.88 2.96
N LYS A 374 2.30 3.67 2.03
CA LYS A 374 1.71 4.94 1.64
C LYS A 374 0.49 4.72 0.76
N ARG A 375 -0.68 5.16 1.22
CA ARG A 375 -1.87 5.24 0.41
C ARG A 375 -1.77 6.41 -0.56
N GLY A 376 -2.14 6.17 -1.80
CA GLY A 376 -2.13 7.18 -2.86
C GLY A 376 -3.36 8.10 -2.82
N HIS A 377 -3.55 8.85 -3.90
CA HIS A 377 -4.57 9.87 -4.08
C HIS A 377 -6.02 9.38 -3.84
N ARG A 378 -6.30 8.11 -4.16
CA ARG A 378 -7.62 7.47 -3.99
C ARG A 378 -7.68 6.54 -2.79
N LEU A 379 -6.80 6.73 -1.81
CA LEU A 379 -6.68 5.91 -0.60
C LEU A 379 -6.36 4.42 -0.86
N VAL A 380 -5.90 4.09 -2.07
CA VAL A 380 -5.40 2.75 -2.42
C VAL A 380 -3.87 2.70 -2.28
N PHE A 381 -3.31 1.54 -2.08
CA PHE A 381 -1.85 1.33 -2.04
C PHE A 381 -1.26 1.35 -3.46
N SER A 382 -1.24 2.52 -4.09
CA SER A 382 -0.89 2.70 -5.51
C SER A 382 0.46 2.09 -5.89
N ASN A 383 1.47 2.17 -5.01
CA ASN A 383 2.79 1.64 -5.28
C ASN A 383 2.78 0.10 -5.37
N ALA A 384 2.01 -0.56 -4.51
CA ALA A 384 1.86 -2.01 -4.55
C ALA A 384 1.08 -2.47 -5.79
N ILE A 385 0.03 -1.75 -6.19
CA ILE A 385 -0.73 -2.03 -7.42
C ILE A 385 0.21 -1.94 -8.65
N ILE A 386 1.03 -0.89 -8.73
CA ILE A 386 1.97 -0.72 -9.84
C ILE A 386 3.03 -1.82 -9.82
N LEU A 387 3.56 -2.18 -8.66
CA LEU A 387 4.54 -3.25 -8.52
C LEU A 387 3.96 -4.59 -9.00
N LEU A 388 2.75 -4.95 -8.55
CA LEU A 388 2.04 -6.14 -9.01
C LEU A 388 1.85 -6.13 -10.53
N THR A 389 1.42 -5.01 -11.10
CA THR A 389 1.23 -4.87 -12.55
C THR A 389 2.52 -5.13 -13.32
N ILE A 390 3.62 -4.47 -12.92
CA ILE A 390 4.92 -4.60 -13.60
C ILE A 390 5.41 -6.05 -13.54
N THR A 391 5.34 -6.67 -12.37
CA THR A 391 5.82 -8.05 -12.18
C THR A 391 4.96 -9.07 -12.92
N SER A 392 3.62 -8.91 -12.92
CA SER A 392 2.72 -9.80 -13.65
C SER A 392 2.82 -9.64 -15.17
N VAL A 393 2.96 -8.41 -15.68
CA VAL A 393 3.20 -8.18 -17.11
C VAL A 393 4.54 -8.77 -17.55
N ALA A 394 5.60 -8.56 -16.76
CA ALA A 394 6.90 -9.17 -17.04
C ALA A 394 6.82 -10.70 -17.09
N LEU A 395 6.08 -11.31 -16.16
CA LEU A 395 5.88 -12.75 -16.12
C LEU A 395 5.10 -13.27 -17.36
N LEU A 396 4.04 -12.55 -17.76
CA LEU A 396 3.28 -12.87 -18.98
C LEU A 396 4.16 -12.84 -20.24
N ILE A 397 5.01 -11.82 -20.36
CA ILE A 397 5.95 -11.69 -21.49
C ILE A 397 6.99 -12.82 -21.47
N ILE A 398 7.60 -13.12 -20.31
CA ILE A 398 8.64 -14.16 -20.18
C ILE A 398 8.08 -15.55 -20.48
N LYS A 399 6.80 -15.81 -20.15
CA LYS A 399 6.13 -17.08 -20.29
C LYS A 399 5.17 -17.15 -21.50
N ASP A 400 5.19 -16.14 -22.36
CA ASP A 400 4.37 -16.03 -23.58
C ASP A 400 2.87 -16.22 -23.32
N ALA A 401 2.39 -15.75 -22.17
CA ALA A 401 1.02 -15.91 -21.69
C ALA A 401 0.49 -17.37 -21.79
N ASP A 402 1.38 -18.36 -21.68
CA ASP A 402 1.02 -19.77 -21.69
C ASP A 402 0.71 -20.25 -20.27
N VAL A 403 -0.52 -20.74 -20.05
CA VAL A 403 -1.01 -21.24 -18.76
C VAL A 403 -0.12 -22.38 -18.26
N ASN A 404 0.24 -23.33 -19.13
CA ASN A 404 1.04 -24.51 -18.78
C ASN A 404 2.43 -24.14 -18.25
N ASN A 405 3.02 -23.06 -18.79
CA ASN A 405 4.31 -22.55 -18.37
C ASN A 405 4.23 -21.69 -17.07
N LEU A 406 3.04 -21.23 -16.71
CA LEU A 406 2.80 -20.41 -15.52
C LEU A 406 2.42 -21.27 -14.29
N VAL A 407 1.63 -22.33 -14.48
CA VAL A 407 1.14 -23.23 -13.40
C VAL A 407 2.27 -23.78 -12.50
N PRO A 408 3.46 -24.18 -13.00
CA PRO A 408 4.54 -24.66 -12.14
C PRO A 408 5.04 -23.63 -11.12
N LEU A 409 4.88 -22.34 -11.38
CA LEU A 409 5.31 -21.25 -10.49
C LEU A 409 4.30 -20.95 -9.38
N TYR A 410 3.05 -21.35 -9.57
CA TYR A 410 1.89 -20.96 -8.79
C TYR A 410 1.76 -21.79 -7.49
N ALA A 411 1.72 -23.10 -7.62
CA ALA A 411 1.26 -23.95 -6.53
C ALA A 411 2.22 -24.05 -5.33
N ILE A 412 3.53 -23.89 -5.52
CA ILE A 412 4.48 -23.88 -4.40
C ILE A 412 4.16 -22.73 -3.43
N GLY A 413 3.81 -21.54 -3.95
CA GLY A 413 3.43 -20.40 -3.13
C GLY A 413 2.19 -20.70 -2.28
N VAL A 414 1.10 -21.08 -2.93
CA VAL A 414 -0.20 -21.36 -2.30
C VAL A 414 -0.09 -22.46 -1.24
N PHE A 415 0.46 -23.62 -1.60
CA PHE A 415 0.56 -24.73 -0.66
C PHE A 415 1.56 -24.48 0.47
N THR A 416 2.56 -23.62 0.28
CA THR A 416 3.40 -23.13 1.38
C THR A 416 2.59 -22.28 2.36
N ALA A 417 1.71 -21.41 1.86
CA ALA A 417 0.80 -20.63 2.72
C ALA A 417 -0.19 -21.54 3.46
N PHE A 418 -0.77 -22.56 2.79
CA PHE A 418 -1.63 -23.56 3.43
C PHE A 418 -0.90 -24.37 4.50
N THR A 419 0.34 -24.75 4.26
CA THR A 419 1.20 -25.45 5.23
C THR A 419 1.39 -24.60 6.48
N MET A 420 1.74 -23.33 6.30
CA MET A 420 1.96 -22.39 7.42
C MET A 420 0.67 -22.10 8.19
N ALA A 421 -0.46 -21.95 7.50
CA ALA A 421 -1.77 -21.78 8.12
C ALA A 421 -2.18 -23.04 8.91
N GLY A 422 -2.08 -24.23 8.30
CA GLY A 422 -2.44 -25.50 8.94
C GLY A 422 -1.62 -25.77 10.21
N PHE A 423 -0.31 -25.72 10.11
CA PHE A 423 0.55 -25.92 11.29
C PHE A 423 0.42 -24.79 12.33
N GLY A 424 0.23 -23.54 11.89
CA GLY A 424 -0.02 -22.43 12.78
C GLY A 424 -1.30 -22.62 13.61
N MET A 425 -2.39 -23.01 12.96
CA MET A 425 -3.66 -23.31 13.64
C MET A 425 -3.57 -24.56 14.51
N ALA A 426 -2.86 -25.60 14.07
CA ALA A 426 -2.60 -26.77 14.90
C ALA A 426 -1.88 -26.37 16.20
N LYS A 427 -0.83 -25.58 16.10
CA LYS A 427 -0.11 -25.03 17.27
C LYS A 427 -1.03 -24.19 18.15
N TYR A 428 -1.85 -23.33 17.59
CA TYR A 428 -2.84 -22.52 18.32
C TYR A 428 -3.75 -23.40 19.17
N HIS A 429 -4.41 -24.40 18.56
CA HIS A 429 -5.33 -25.28 19.27
C HIS A 429 -4.64 -26.16 20.31
N HIS A 430 -3.40 -26.62 20.03
CA HIS A 430 -2.62 -27.38 21.00
C HIS A 430 -2.25 -26.52 22.22
N THR A 431 -1.94 -25.24 22.02
CA THR A 431 -1.54 -24.35 23.12
C THR A 431 -2.75 -23.89 23.94
N ARG A 432 -3.86 -23.53 23.28
CA ARG A 432 -5.06 -22.99 23.96
C ARG A 432 -5.93 -24.06 24.59
N ARG A 433 -5.97 -25.27 24.05
CA ARG A 433 -6.75 -26.44 24.53
C ARG A 433 -8.22 -26.14 24.80
N GLU A 434 -8.86 -25.32 23.97
CA GLU A 434 -10.29 -24.99 24.02
C GLU A 434 -11.14 -26.25 23.75
N GLN A 435 -12.44 -26.19 24.04
CA GLN A 435 -13.36 -27.32 23.82
C GLN A 435 -13.27 -27.86 22.38
N GLY A 436 -13.07 -29.17 22.22
CA GLY A 436 -12.87 -29.85 20.95
C GLY A 436 -11.49 -29.66 20.31
N TRP A 437 -10.47 -29.19 21.05
CA TRP A 437 -9.14 -28.86 20.51
C TRP A 437 -8.46 -30.04 19.78
N ARG A 438 -8.67 -31.29 20.24
CA ARG A 438 -8.05 -32.50 19.62
C ARG A 438 -8.52 -32.68 18.19
N TYR A 439 -9.83 -32.54 17.94
CA TYR A 439 -10.42 -32.64 16.60
C TYR A 439 -9.92 -31.49 15.71
N LYS A 440 -9.95 -30.27 16.23
CA LYS A 440 -9.45 -29.09 15.51
C LYS A 440 -7.95 -29.20 15.21
N PHE A 441 -7.16 -29.67 16.18
CA PHE A 441 -5.74 -29.96 15.99
C PHE A 441 -5.53 -30.98 14.86
N ALA A 442 -6.24 -32.10 14.90
CA ALA A 442 -6.09 -33.16 13.91
C ALA A 442 -6.38 -32.66 12.48
N ILE A 443 -7.48 -31.92 12.29
CA ILE A 443 -7.82 -31.35 10.98
C ILE A 443 -6.74 -30.39 10.48
N ASN A 444 -6.34 -29.43 11.32
CA ASN A 444 -5.37 -28.42 10.92
C ASN A 444 -3.99 -29.01 10.69
N PHE A 445 -3.57 -29.96 11.54
CA PHE A 445 -2.31 -30.67 11.37
C PHE A 445 -2.29 -31.51 10.09
N SER A 446 -3.38 -32.23 9.80
CA SER A 446 -3.52 -33.04 8.57
C SER A 446 -3.52 -32.15 7.33
N ALA A 447 -4.24 -31.01 7.36
CA ALA A 447 -4.23 -30.04 6.27
C ALA A 447 -2.81 -29.48 6.03
N GLY A 448 -2.10 -29.08 7.10
CA GLY A 448 -0.73 -28.59 7.01
C GLY A 448 0.26 -29.63 6.52
N ALA A 449 0.18 -30.87 7.03
CA ALA A 449 1.06 -31.98 6.63
C ALA A 449 0.83 -32.38 5.16
N LEU A 450 -0.43 -32.49 4.74
CA LEU A 450 -0.78 -32.82 3.36
C LEU A 450 -0.34 -31.71 2.40
N SER A 451 -0.55 -30.43 2.77
CA SER A 451 -0.07 -29.28 1.98
C SER A 451 1.45 -29.29 1.86
N LEU A 452 2.19 -29.63 2.92
CA LEU A 452 3.65 -29.79 2.86
C LEU A 452 4.06 -30.90 1.89
N VAL A 453 3.38 -32.06 1.93
CA VAL A 453 3.63 -33.15 0.97
C VAL A 453 3.42 -32.64 -0.45
N VAL A 454 2.37 -31.89 -0.69
CA VAL A 454 2.09 -31.29 -2.02
C VAL A 454 3.21 -30.32 -2.43
N VAL A 455 3.70 -29.46 -1.53
CA VAL A 455 4.87 -28.58 -1.83
C VAL A 455 6.09 -29.42 -2.24
N LEU A 456 6.37 -30.49 -1.53
CA LEU A 456 7.50 -31.38 -1.87
C LEU A 456 7.33 -32.06 -3.22
N ILE A 457 6.11 -32.54 -3.52
CA ILE A 457 5.80 -33.12 -4.85
C ILE A 457 6.05 -32.06 -5.93
N PHE A 458 5.54 -30.86 -5.80
CA PHE A 458 5.76 -29.78 -6.77
C PHE A 458 7.24 -29.43 -6.92
N ALA A 459 7.98 -29.29 -5.81
CA ALA A 459 9.38 -28.95 -5.82
C ALA A 459 10.23 -30.00 -6.58
N VAL A 460 9.87 -31.28 -6.52
CA VAL A 460 10.56 -32.37 -7.22
C VAL A 460 10.09 -32.51 -8.65
N VAL A 461 8.78 -32.66 -8.84
CA VAL A 461 8.18 -33.04 -10.12
C VAL A 461 8.20 -31.90 -11.14
N LYS A 462 8.05 -30.66 -10.66
CA LYS A 462 8.02 -29.45 -11.49
C LYS A 462 9.35 -28.70 -11.53
N PHE A 463 10.41 -29.27 -10.96
CA PHE A 463 11.71 -28.61 -10.88
C PHE A 463 12.20 -28.13 -12.24
N THR A 464 12.22 -29.02 -13.22
CA THR A 464 12.68 -28.73 -14.59
C THR A 464 11.73 -27.84 -15.38
N GLU A 465 10.46 -27.74 -14.99
CA GLU A 465 9.44 -26.90 -15.65
C GLU A 465 9.39 -25.46 -15.12
N GLY A 466 10.28 -25.11 -14.17
CA GLY A 466 10.41 -23.75 -13.67
C GLY A 466 10.14 -23.57 -12.18
N ALA A 467 9.73 -24.61 -11.45
CA ALA A 467 9.51 -24.55 -10.01
C ALA A 467 10.80 -24.15 -9.22
N TRP A 468 11.99 -24.47 -9.77
CA TRP A 468 13.28 -24.05 -9.20
C TRP A 468 13.40 -22.52 -9.05
N VAL A 469 12.77 -21.73 -9.95
CA VAL A 469 12.77 -20.27 -9.88
C VAL A 469 12.12 -19.80 -8.58
N VAL A 470 11.00 -20.42 -8.20
CA VAL A 470 10.29 -20.11 -6.96
C VAL A 470 11.15 -20.43 -5.74
N LEU A 471 11.84 -21.59 -5.74
CA LEU A 471 12.75 -21.96 -4.66
C LEU A 471 13.93 -20.96 -4.52
N VAL A 472 14.50 -20.52 -5.65
CA VAL A 472 15.55 -19.47 -5.65
C VAL A 472 14.99 -18.15 -5.13
N LEU A 473 13.76 -17.74 -5.53
CA LEU A 473 13.12 -16.54 -5.00
C LEU A 473 12.93 -16.62 -3.48
N PHE A 474 12.52 -17.76 -2.92
CA PHE A 474 12.47 -17.97 -1.48
C PHE A 474 13.83 -17.79 -0.81
N ALA A 475 14.86 -18.41 -1.38
CA ALA A 475 16.21 -18.34 -0.86
C ALA A 475 16.80 -16.91 -0.87
N ILE A 476 16.36 -16.05 -1.78
CA ILE A 476 16.78 -14.65 -1.87
C ILE A 476 15.89 -13.73 -1.06
N LEU A 477 14.57 -13.80 -1.26
CA LEU A 477 13.64 -12.83 -0.68
C LEU A 477 13.46 -12.98 0.83
N VAL A 478 13.39 -14.21 1.36
CA VAL A 478 13.21 -14.40 2.81
C VAL A 478 14.38 -13.80 3.62
N PRO A 479 15.67 -14.10 3.30
CA PRO A 479 16.78 -13.44 3.98
C PRO A 479 16.83 -11.93 3.74
N ALA A 480 16.49 -11.46 2.55
CA ALA A 480 16.44 -10.02 2.24
C ALA A 480 15.44 -9.28 3.11
N LEU A 481 14.22 -9.83 3.29
CA LEU A 481 13.19 -9.26 4.15
C LEU A 481 13.62 -9.24 5.63
N ILE A 482 14.24 -10.33 6.11
CA ILE A 482 14.75 -10.42 7.49
C ILE A 482 15.88 -9.40 7.70
N ARG A 483 16.79 -9.24 6.75
CA ARG A 483 17.88 -8.25 6.81
C ARG A 483 17.30 -6.82 6.87
N LEU A 484 16.36 -6.49 6.00
CA LEU A 484 15.70 -5.18 5.98
C LEU A 484 15.03 -4.86 7.33
N ASN A 485 14.37 -5.85 7.93
CA ASN A 485 13.77 -5.68 9.26
C ASN A 485 14.82 -5.41 10.33
N THR A 486 15.97 -6.08 10.26
CA THR A 486 17.06 -5.87 11.22
C THR A 486 17.60 -4.44 11.11
N GLU A 487 17.77 -3.92 9.89
CA GLU A 487 18.20 -2.54 9.64
C GLU A 487 17.17 -1.53 10.17
N TYR A 488 15.87 -1.72 9.88
CA TYR A 488 14.82 -0.82 10.37
C TYR A 488 14.65 -0.84 11.89
N ARG A 489 14.88 -2.00 12.54
CA ARG A 489 14.85 -2.08 14.01
C ARG A 489 16.04 -1.36 14.64
N ALA A 490 17.22 -1.52 14.06
CA ALA A 490 18.41 -0.79 14.52
C ALA A 490 18.23 0.73 14.37
N GLU A 491 17.64 1.19 13.25
CA GLU A 491 17.27 2.61 13.09
C GLU A 491 16.27 3.07 14.16
N ALA A 492 15.21 2.27 14.43
CA ALA A 492 14.20 2.61 15.42
C ALA A 492 14.80 2.67 16.83
N GLU A 493 15.63 1.70 17.21
CA GLU A 493 16.29 1.65 18.51
C GLU A 493 17.15 2.89 18.76
N VAL A 494 17.91 3.32 17.74
CA VAL A 494 18.74 4.56 17.84
C VAL A 494 17.86 5.80 17.98
N LEU A 495 16.70 5.84 17.30
CA LEU A 495 15.79 7.00 17.34
C LEU A 495 14.91 7.04 18.60
N GLU A 496 14.56 5.87 19.15
CA GLU A 496 13.69 5.74 20.34
C GLU A 496 14.45 5.89 21.67
N THR A 497 15.78 5.76 21.66
CA THR A 497 16.62 5.85 22.89
C THR A 497 16.47 7.19 23.63
N VAL A 498 15.82 8.18 23.02
CA VAL A 498 15.60 9.52 23.59
C VAL A 498 14.24 9.66 24.31
N THR A 499 13.33 8.69 24.23
CA THR A 499 11.94 8.86 24.72
C THR A 499 11.75 8.62 26.23
N GLY A 500 12.75 8.15 26.95
CA GLY A 500 12.68 7.87 28.41
C GLY A 500 13.43 8.85 29.30
N GLU A 501 14.34 9.64 28.77
CA GLU A 501 15.10 10.63 29.52
C GLU A 501 14.55 12.04 29.26
N GLN A 502 14.50 12.87 30.29
CA GLN A 502 14.28 14.31 30.11
C GLN A 502 15.27 14.80 29.06
N PRO A 503 14.81 15.54 28.03
CA PRO A 503 15.73 16.04 27.01
C PRO A 503 16.86 16.79 27.73
N PRO A 504 18.11 16.51 27.41
CA PRO A 504 19.23 17.20 28.02
C PRO A 504 19.03 18.70 27.84
N PRO A 505 19.39 19.52 28.83
CA PRO A 505 19.24 20.96 28.71
C PRO A 505 19.91 21.44 27.41
N PRO A 506 19.33 22.42 26.72
CA PRO A 506 19.87 22.87 25.44
C PRO A 506 21.35 23.23 25.64
N PRO A 507 22.27 22.74 24.83
CA PRO A 507 23.68 22.97 24.99
C PRO A 507 23.98 24.48 24.88
N HIS A 508 24.65 25.02 25.86
CA HIS A 508 25.13 26.39 25.83
C HIS A 508 26.43 26.47 25.02
N TYR A 509 26.32 27.02 23.81
CA TYR A 509 27.50 27.32 23.00
C TYR A 509 27.90 28.78 23.21
N SER A 510 29.16 29.03 23.57
CA SER A 510 29.72 30.36 23.71
C SER A 510 29.88 31.06 22.36
N ARG A 511 30.06 30.29 21.30
CA ARG A 511 30.27 30.80 19.95
C ARG A 511 29.39 30.08 18.96
N ARG A 512 28.57 30.85 18.22
CA ARG A 512 27.71 30.34 17.13
C ARG A 512 28.16 30.91 15.80
N VAL A 513 28.78 30.09 14.97
CA VAL A 513 29.30 30.48 13.67
C VAL A 513 28.32 30.01 12.57
N VAL A 514 27.98 30.89 11.65
CA VAL A 514 27.17 30.58 10.49
C VAL A 514 28.00 30.75 9.23
N PHE A 515 28.18 29.66 8.49
CA PHE A 515 28.76 29.70 7.16
C PHE A 515 27.62 29.71 6.12
N VAL A 516 27.68 30.68 5.19
CA VAL A 516 26.80 30.69 4.01
C VAL A 516 27.63 30.30 2.80
N PHE A 517 27.39 29.12 2.25
CA PHE A 517 28.14 28.66 1.06
C PHE A 517 27.58 29.31 -0.19
N VAL A 518 28.43 30.01 -0.91
CA VAL A 518 28.05 30.86 -2.03
C VAL A 518 28.70 30.37 -3.31
N ASP A 519 27.88 29.98 -4.29
CA ASP A 519 28.32 29.68 -5.65
C ASP A 519 28.30 30.92 -6.56
N SER A 520 27.27 31.75 -6.39
CA SER A 520 27.09 32.98 -7.15
C SER A 520 26.36 34.03 -6.34
N PHE A 521 26.56 35.31 -6.68
CA PHE A 521 25.85 36.42 -6.01
C PHE A 521 24.50 36.68 -6.69
N ASP A 522 23.41 36.09 -6.15
CA ASP A 522 22.06 36.21 -6.66
C ASP A 522 21.02 36.33 -5.53
N LEU A 523 19.74 36.33 -5.91
CA LEU A 523 18.63 36.42 -4.94
C LEU A 523 18.54 35.23 -3.99
N ALA A 524 18.98 34.04 -4.42
CA ALA A 524 19.02 32.88 -3.54
C ALA A 524 20.07 33.06 -2.44
N THR A 525 21.24 33.56 -2.78
CA THR A 525 22.30 33.93 -1.83
C THR A 525 21.85 35.02 -0.89
N LEU A 526 21.16 36.07 -1.38
CA LEU A 526 20.59 37.12 -0.54
C LEU A 526 19.53 36.60 0.43
N ALA A 527 18.68 35.68 0.02
CA ALA A 527 17.70 35.03 0.90
C ALA A 527 18.40 34.21 2.00
N ALA A 528 19.45 33.48 1.65
CA ALA A 528 20.26 32.72 2.58
C ALA A 528 20.98 33.63 3.60
N LEU A 529 21.53 34.78 3.19
CA LEU A 529 22.14 35.75 4.07
C LEU A 529 21.13 36.41 5.03
N ARG A 530 19.91 36.71 4.56
CA ARG A 530 18.81 37.18 5.42
C ARG A 530 18.46 36.16 6.48
N TYR A 531 18.32 34.91 6.08
CA TYR A 531 18.07 33.80 7.00
C TYR A 531 19.23 33.63 8.00
N ALA A 532 20.49 33.69 7.56
CA ALA A 532 21.66 33.64 8.43
C ALA A 532 21.61 34.69 9.53
N ARG A 533 21.25 35.93 9.19
CA ARG A 533 21.11 37.03 10.15
C ARG A 533 19.98 36.82 11.16
N SER A 534 18.87 36.19 10.75
CA SER A 534 17.74 35.89 11.64
C SER A 534 18.09 34.91 12.76
N LEU A 535 19.13 34.09 12.59
CA LEU A 535 19.63 33.15 13.60
C LEU A 535 20.41 33.83 14.72
N ARG A 536 20.72 35.14 14.61
CA ARG A 536 21.49 35.90 15.56
C ARG A 536 22.80 35.21 16.00
N PRO A 537 23.66 34.78 15.06
CA PRO A 537 24.89 34.08 15.40
C PRO A 537 25.95 35.06 15.93
N THR A 538 27.02 34.53 16.56
CA THR A 538 28.19 35.31 17.00
C THR A 538 28.98 35.83 15.80
N SER A 539 29.04 35.02 14.69
CA SER A 539 29.68 35.44 13.45
C SER A 539 29.03 34.83 12.23
N ILE A 540 28.95 35.61 11.14
CA ILE A 540 28.48 35.14 9.82
C ILE A 540 29.64 35.32 8.85
N ARG A 541 29.95 34.25 8.11
CA ARG A 541 30.96 34.26 7.03
C ARG A 541 30.35 33.64 5.79
N ALA A 542 30.45 34.31 4.65
CA ALA A 542 30.16 33.74 3.36
C ALA A 542 31.41 33.00 2.87
N VAL A 543 31.25 31.85 2.27
CA VAL A 543 32.39 31.03 1.82
C VAL A 543 32.16 30.60 0.37
N HIS A 544 33.17 30.85 -0.47
CA HIS A 544 33.20 30.35 -1.83
C HIS A 544 34.36 29.37 -2.05
N PHE A 545 34.04 28.18 -2.54
CA PHE A 545 35.06 27.19 -2.87
C PHE A 545 35.54 27.44 -4.32
N VAL A 546 36.81 27.83 -4.47
CA VAL A 546 37.40 28.19 -5.77
C VAL A 546 37.70 26.92 -6.56
N ILE A 547 36.91 26.70 -7.59
CA ILE A 547 37.15 25.67 -8.61
C ILE A 547 37.64 26.30 -9.90
N ASP A 548 37.16 27.51 -10.18
CA ASP A 548 37.44 28.31 -11.36
C ASP A 548 37.81 29.73 -10.93
N GLY A 549 39.05 30.11 -11.17
CA GLY A 549 39.58 31.41 -10.78
C GLY A 549 38.87 32.62 -11.40
N LEU A 550 38.44 32.51 -12.68
CA LEU A 550 37.72 33.59 -13.36
C LEU A 550 36.32 33.81 -12.75
N ARG A 551 35.66 32.75 -12.35
CA ARG A 551 34.36 32.85 -11.66
C ARG A 551 34.51 33.42 -10.26
N ALA A 552 35.53 33.02 -9.55
CA ALA A 552 35.86 33.54 -8.20
C ALA A 552 36.13 35.06 -8.23
N GLU A 553 36.87 35.55 -9.21
CA GLU A 553 37.16 36.97 -9.36
C GLU A 553 35.91 37.79 -9.68
N ARG A 554 35.07 37.33 -10.59
CA ARG A 554 33.76 37.97 -10.89
C ARG A 554 32.83 37.96 -9.68
N LEU A 555 32.87 36.93 -8.85
CA LEU A 555 32.11 36.90 -7.60
C LEU A 555 32.66 37.91 -6.61
N ARG A 556 33.96 38.00 -6.48
CA ARG A 556 34.65 38.99 -5.61
C ARG A 556 34.27 40.42 -5.98
N GLU A 557 34.32 40.77 -7.26
CA GLU A 557 33.93 42.10 -7.71
C GLU A 557 32.46 42.44 -7.38
N LYS A 558 31.56 41.50 -7.67
CA LYS A 558 30.12 41.69 -7.38
C LYS A 558 29.84 41.80 -5.88
N TRP A 559 30.57 41.00 -5.07
CA TRP A 559 30.40 40.99 -3.63
C TRP A 559 30.86 42.30 -3.01
N THR A 560 32.05 42.80 -3.40
CA THR A 560 32.62 44.07 -2.92
C THR A 560 31.73 45.23 -3.31
N ARG A 561 31.23 45.31 -4.55
CA ARG A 561 30.28 46.37 -4.96
C ARG A 561 28.96 46.37 -4.17
N ALA A 562 28.53 45.19 -3.69
CA ALA A 562 27.22 45.07 -3.04
C ALA A 562 27.27 45.49 -1.57
N ASP A 563 28.44 45.60 -0.93
CA ASP A 563 28.71 45.94 0.48
C ASP A 563 27.63 45.52 1.47
N ARG A 564 27.51 44.19 1.71
CA ARG A 564 26.45 43.63 2.55
C ARG A 564 26.86 43.43 4.00
N GLY A 565 28.06 43.89 4.39
CA GLY A 565 28.57 43.75 5.73
C GLY A 565 28.81 42.30 6.19
N VAL A 566 29.06 41.40 5.27
CA VAL A 566 29.44 40.00 5.53
C VAL A 566 30.67 39.66 4.70
N ALA A 567 31.73 39.23 5.38
CA ALA A 567 32.98 38.84 4.74
C ALA A 567 32.74 37.59 3.85
N LEU A 568 33.36 37.60 2.64
CA LEU A 568 33.39 36.48 1.73
C LEU A 568 34.79 35.88 1.72
N ASP A 569 34.89 34.64 2.19
CA ASP A 569 36.11 33.88 2.20
C ASP A 569 36.22 33.03 0.94
N PHE A 570 37.40 33.01 0.38
CA PHE A 570 37.73 32.15 -0.75
C PHE A 570 38.61 30.99 -0.32
N ILE A 571 38.15 29.77 -0.52
CA ILE A 571 38.86 28.54 -0.16
C ILE A 571 39.23 27.81 -1.43
N ASP A 572 40.51 27.60 -1.63
CA ASP A 572 40.98 26.85 -2.81
C ASP A 572 40.54 25.39 -2.75
N CYS A 573 39.96 24.91 -3.85
CA CYS A 573 39.48 23.54 -4.01
C CYS A 573 39.98 22.96 -5.37
N PRO A 574 41.30 22.83 -5.51
CA PRO A 574 41.91 22.44 -6.80
C PRO A 574 41.55 21.02 -7.23
N ASP A 575 41.24 20.14 -6.27
CA ASP A 575 40.81 18.74 -6.51
C ASP A 575 39.32 18.63 -6.83
N ARG A 576 38.59 19.74 -6.83
CA ARG A 576 37.13 19.83 -7.07
C ARG A 576 36.26 19.00 -6.09
N ARG A 577 36.80 18.59 -4.94
CA ARG A 577 36.10 17.83 -3.91
C ARG A 577 35.38 18.74 -2.91
N LEU A 578 34.35 19.46 -3.39
CA LEU A 578 33.57 20.42 -2.60
C LEU A 578 33.11 19.86 -1.25
N ILE A 579 32.63 18.61 -1.25
CA ILE A 579 32.13 17.95 -0.04
C ILE A 579 33.22 17.83 1.01
N LYS A 580 34.43 17.43 0.59
CA LYS A 580 35.59 17.32 1.48
C LYS A 580 36.04 18.67 1.99
N ALA A 581 36.15 19.67 1.13
CA ALA A 581 36.55 21.02 1.50
C ALA A 581 35.54 21.65 2.50
N ALA A 582 34.25 21.38 2.31
CA ALA A 582 33.20 21.81 3.24
C ALA A 582 33.31 21.12 4.61
N SER A 583 33.57 19.80 4.64
CA SER A 583 33.82 19.03 5.86
C SER A 583 35.04 19.56 6.63
N ASP A 584 36.16 19.67 5.93
CA ASP A 584 37.43 20.16 6.51
C ASP A 584 37.32 21.58 7.11
N LEU A 585 36.51 22.44 6.46
CA LEU A 585 36.22 23.79 6.98
C LEU A 585 35.43 23.73 8.30
N VAL A 586 34.34 22.93 8.31
CA VAL A 586 33.48 22.79 9.50
C VAL A 586 34.26 22.12 10.63
N GLU A 587 35.01 21.08 10.36
CA GLU A 587 35.85 20.38 11.36
C GLU A 587 36.90 21.30 11.99
N ARG A 588 37.54 22.15 11.21
CA ARG A 588 38.49 23.14 11.75
C ARG A 588 37.81 24.15 12.66
N GLU A 589 36.63 24.65 12.33
CA GLU A 589 35.93 25.67 13.13
C GLU A 589 35.38 25.11 14.45
N ILE A 590 35.00 23.83 14.52
CA ILE A 590 34.49 23.16 15.73
C ILE A 590 35.60 22.58 16.63
N GLN A 591 36.86 22.77 16.35
CA GLN A 591 37.95 22.35 17.25
C GLN A 591 37.80 22.96 18.63
N ASP A 592 37.27 24.18 18.70
CA ASP A 592 36.90 24.83 19.98
C ASP A 592 35.60 24.15 20.53
N PRO A 593 35.63 23.53 21.74
CA PRO A 593 34.47 22.83 22.33
C PRO A 593 33.24 23.69 22.54
N GLY A 594 33.39 25.00 22.68
CA GLY A 594 32.31 25.97 22.86
C GLY A 594 31.64 26.42 21.55
N THR A 595 32.12 25.96 20.40
CA THR A 595 31.66 26.43 19.09
C THR A 595 30.61 25.49 18.50
N HIS A 596 29.51 26.07 17.98
CA HIS A 596 28.53 25.43 17.14
C HIS A 596 28.55 26.04 15.74
N VAL A 597 28.59 25.19 14.70
CA VAL A 597 28.63 25.65 13.33
C VAL A 597 27.31 25.33 12.62
N THR A 598 26.71 26.33 11.97
CA THR A 598 25.56 26.14 11.07
C THR A 598 25.97 26.47 9.65
N VAL A 599 25.87 25.52 8.76
CA VAL A 599 26.11 25.71 7.33
C VAL A 599 24.79 26.00 6.63
N ILE A 600 24.70 27.13 5.94
CA ILE A 600 23.54 27.53 5.15
C ILE A 600 23.85 27.35 3.67
N LEU A 601 22.99 26.57 2.99
CA LEU A 601 23.14 26.19 1.60
C LEU A 601 21.99 26.79 0.78
N PRO A 602 22.22 27.88 0.02
CA PRO A 602 21.22 28.39 -0.89
C PRO A 602 20.97 27.38 -2.01
N ARG A 603 19.71 27.03 -2.22
CA ARG A 603 19.31 26.10 -3.27
C ARG A 603 18.28 26.73 -4.16
N ARG A 604 18.56 26.86 -5.44
CA ARG A 604 17.60 27.26 -6.45
C ARG A 604 16.64 26.12 -6.72
N SER A 605 15.35 26.35 -6.55
CA SER A 605 14.29 25.40 -6.92
C SER A 605 13.88 25.65 -8.37
N TYR A 606 13.89 24.61 -9.18
CA TYR A 606 13.48 24.65 -10.59
C TYR A 606 12.25 23.75 -10.80
N SER A 607 11.64 23.80 -11.99
CA SER A 607 10.48 22.99 -12.35
C SER A 607 10.71 21.49 -12.06
N PRO A 608 9.70 20.75 -11.50
CA PRO A 608 9.85 19.37 -11.07
C PRO A 608 10.24 18.35 -12.14
N LEU A 609 9.89 18.62 -13.41
CA LEU A 609 10.11 17.66 -14.52
C LEU A 609 11.54 17.67 -15.08
N LEU A 610 12.14 18.82 -15.23
CA LEU A 610 13.49 18.97 -15.80
C LEU A 610 14.53 19.35 -14.74
N GLY A 611 14.12 19.93 -13.62
CA GLY A 611 15.03 20.40 -12.58
C GLY A 611 15.83 19.28 -11.91
N ARG A 612 15.26 18.08 -11.81
CA ARG A 612 15.96 16.91 -11.24
C ARG A 612 17.04 16.33 -12.15
N LEU A 613 16.90 16.51 -13.45
CA LEU A 613 17.82 15.99 -14.47
C LEU A 613 18.95 16.97 -14.75
N LEU A 614 18.69 18.27 -14.67
CA LEU A 614 19.58 19.34 -15.11
C LEU A 614 20.43 19.95 -13.99
N HIS A 615 20.10 19.72 -12.70
CA HIS A 615 20.79 20.37 -11.60
C HIS A 615 21.36 19.38 -10.60
N ASP A 616 22.59 19.67 -10.18
CA ASP A 616 23.36 18.88 -9.23
C ASP A 616 22.73 18.97 -7.82
N ARG A 617 22.82 17.86 -7.06
CA ARG A 617 22.41 17.72 -5.67
C ARG A 617 23.53 18.08 -4.68
N THR A 618 24.41 19.00 -5.05
CA THR A 618 25.58 19.34 -4.24
C THR A 618 25.20 19.84 -2.86
N ALA A 619 24.16 20.66 -2.74
CA ALA A 619 23.65 21.12 -1.45
C ALA A 619 23.18 19.95 -0.55
N ASP A 620 22.44 18.99 -1.10
CA ASP A 620 21.95 17.82 -0.34
C ASP A 620 23.13 16.92 0.12
N LYS A 621 24.14 16.75 -0.74
CA LYS A 621 25.34 15.98 -0.42
C LYS A 621 26.21 16.64 0.66
N ILE A 622 26.40 17.95 0.59
CA ILE A 622 27.12 18.72 1.62
C ILE A 622 26.36 18.66 2.93
N ALA A 623 25.03 18.88 2.92
CA ALA A 623 24.21 18.80 4.12
C ALA A 623 24.30 17.44 4.80
N ALA A 624 24.28 16.33 4.01
CA ALA A 624 24.39 14.98 4.54
C ALA A 624 25.74 14.71 5.23
N VAL A 625 26.84 15.27 4.74
CA VAL A 625 28.16 15.10 5.35
C VAL A 625 28.32 15.99 6.57
N VAL A 626 27.94 17.27 6.47
CA VAL A 626 27.99 18.22 7.62
C VAL A 626 27.16 17.71 8.79
N SER A 627 25.96 17.13 8.54
CA SER A 627 25.11 16.60 9.61
C SER A 627 25.72 15.44 10.42
N ARG A 628 26.80 14.82 9.93
CA ARG A 628 27.54 13.75 10.63
C ARG A 628 28.60 14.30 11.58
N ILE A 629 28.95 15.59 11.45
CA ILE A 629 29.95 16.23 12.27
C ILE A 629 29.30 16.70 13.58
N PRO A 630 29.80 16.32 14.76
CA PRO A 630 29.24 16.76 16.04
C PRO A 630 29.19 18.28 16.15
N ARG A 631 28.20 18.83 16.84
CA ARG A 631 28.02 20.28 17.02
C ARG A 631 27.93 21.10 15.74
N SER A 632 27.53 20.48 14.66
CA SER A 632 27.24 21.15 13.39
C SER A 632 25.81 20.87 12.91
N ALA A 633 25.27 21.81 12.14
CA ALA A 633 23.98 21.68 11.49
C ALA A 633 24.05 22.22 10.06
N ALA A 634 23.30 21.64 9.15
CA ALA A 634 23.17 22.15 7.78
C ALA A 634 21.71 22.53 7.51
N THR A 635 21.52 23.74 6.97
CA THR A 635 20.19 24.26 6.59
C THR A 635 20.18 24.59 5.12
N ILE A 636 19.30 23.96 4.36
CA ILE A 636 19.08 24.27 2.94
C ILE A 636 18.01 25.36 2.84
N VAL A 637 18.34 26.51 2.26
CA VAL A 637 17.40 27.61 2.03
C VAL A 637 16.96 27.58 0.57
N PRO A 638 15.73 27.07 0.27
CA PRO A 638 15.23 27.01 -1.11
C PRO A 638 14.81 28.39 -1.57
N TYR A 639 15.10 28.70 -2.84
CA TYR A 639 14.66 29.89 -3.53
C TYR A 639 13.86 29.49 -4.80
N ASP A 640 12.59 29.87 -4.83
CA ASP A 640 11.67 29.50 -5.92
C ASP A 640 11.91 30.39 -7.17
N VAL A 641 12.63 29.83 -8.14
CA VAL A 641 12.94 30.51 -9.40
C VAL A 641 11.72 30.56 -10.35
N PRO A 642 10.92 29.49 -10.54
CA PRO A 642 9.78 29.49 -11.45
C PRO A 642 8.76 30.58 -11.15
N SER A 643 8.34 30.74 -9.92
CA SER A 643 7.37 31.80 -9.54
C SER A 643 7.90 33.20 -9.82
N ARG A 644 9.21 33.42 -9.70
CA ARG A 644 9.83 34.71 -10.02
C ARG A 644 9.94 34.96 -11.51
N VAL A 645 10.19 33.93 -12.30
CA VAL A 645 10.20 34.03 -13.76
C VAL A 645 8.79 34.36 -14.28
N GLU A 646 7.76 33.73 -13.73
CA GLU A 646 6.36 34.00 -14.08
C GLU A 646 5.95 35.44 -13.77
N VAL A 647 6.36 35.97 -12.62
CA VAL A 647 6.13 37.36 -12.24
C VAL A 647 6.87 38.34 -13.19
N LEU A 648 8.09 38.03 -13.57
CA LEU A 648 8.85 38.86 -14.53
C LEU A 648 8.22 38.82 -15.91
N GLN A 649 7.80 37.66 -16.39
CA GLN A 649 7.14 37.51 -17.69
C GLN A 649 5.80 38.25 -17.70
N SER A 650 5.01 38.17 -16.65
CA SER A 650 3.73 38.88 -16.54
C SER A 650 3.94 40.41 -16.51
N ARG A 651 4.97 40.90 -15.80
CA ARG A 651 5.34 42.32 -15.81
C ARG A 651 5.81 42.78 -17.23
N GLN A 652 6.63 41.99 -17.88
CA GLN A 652 7.08 42.29 -19.24
C GLN A 652 5.91 42.29 -20.22
N ALA A 653 4.98 41.35 -20.12
CA ALA A 653 3.77 41.29 -20.92
C ALA A 653 2.86 42.50 -20.66
N ALA A 654 2.70 42.93 -19.40
CA ALA A 654 1.95 44.11 -19.05
C ALA A 654 2.57 45.42 -19.62
N VAL A 655 3.90 45.55 -19.54
CA VAL A 655 4.64 46.68 -20.11
C VAL A 655 4.53 46.68 -21.62
N LYS A 656 4.56 45.54 -22.27
CA LYS A 656 4.42 45.40 -23.72
C LYS A 656 2.99 45.71 -24.18
N ALA A 657 1.98 45.32 -23.42
CA ALA A 657 0.56 45.65 -23.68
C ALA A 657 0.28 47.17 -23.49
N ALA A 658 0.88 47.77 -22.46
CA ALA A 658 0.78 49.21 -22.21
C ALA A 658 1.44 50.02 -23.35
N LYS A 659 2.61 49.60 -23.87
CA LYS A 659 3.26 50.21 -25.04
C LYS A 659 2.48 50.00 -26.32
N ALA A 660 1.68 48.97 -26.45
CA ALA A 660 0.86 48.66 -27.62
C ALA A 660 -0.55 49.27 -27.55
N GLY A 661 -0.86 50.14 -26.57
CA GLY A 661 -2.17 50.82 -26.43
C GLY A 661 -3.36 49.89 -26.12
N LYS A 662 -3.10 48.62 -25.78
CA LYS A 662 -4.16 47.68 -25.37
C LYS A 662 -4.25 47.69 -23.85
N ALA A 663 -5.43 48.10 -23.32
CA ALA A 663 -5.67 48.00 -21.86
C ALA A 663 -5.49 46.56 -21.38
N PRO A 664 -4.71 46.30 -20.30
CA PRO A 664 -4.54 44.96 -19.78
C PRO A 664 -5.85 44.46 -19.21
N ARG A 665 -6.32 43.27 -19.64
CA ARG A 665 -7.33 42.53 -18.90
C ARG A 665 -6.78 42.19 -17.52
N PRO A 666 -7.49 42.48 -16.42
CA PRO A 666 -7.04 42.11 -15.10
C PRO A 666 -6.96 40.57 -15.02
N ALA A 667 -5.76 40.04 -14.90
CA ALA A 667 -5.54 38.63 -14.63
C ALA A 667 -5.93 38.36 -13.17
N GLU A 668 -6.85 37.43 -12.94
CA GLU A 668 -7.31 37.02 -11.59
C GLU A 668 -6.17 36.56 -10.66
N SER A 669 -4.96 36.29 -11.19
CA SER A 669 -3.79 35.89 -10.41
C SER A 669 -3.06 37.03 -9.68
N VAL A 670 -3.35 38.31 -10.00
CA VAL A 670 -2.65 39.46 -9.39
C VAL A 670 -3.21 39.76 -7.99
N LYS A 671 -4.47 39.44 -7.69
CA LYS A 671 -5.07 39.67 -6.36
C LYS A 671 -4.40 38.86 -5.24
N SER A 672 -3.80 37.71 -5.53
CA SER A 672 -3.10 36.89 -4.53
C SER A 672 -1.69 37.40 -4.21
N LEU A 673 -1.06 38.14 -5.13
CA LEU A 673 0.28 38.68 -4.97
C LEU A 673 0.29 40.02 -4.22
N ASP A 674 -0.75 40.84 -4.41
CA ASP A 674 -0.93 42.07 -3.62
C ASP A 674 -1.23 41.73 -2.15
N GLY A 675 -1.96 40.65 -1.87
CA GLY A 675 -2.15 40.13 -0.52
C GLY A 675 -0.85 39.68 0.15
N GLN A 676 0.05 39.00 -0.56
CA GLN A 676 1.34 38.59 -0.03
C GLN A 676 2.32 39.76 0.13
N ALA A 677 2.30 40.71 -0.77
CA ALA A 677 3.09 41.93 -0.64
C ALA A 677 2.57 42.83 0.52
N ALA A 678 1.26 42.88 0.71
CA ALA A 678 0.64 43.56 1.84
C ALA A 678 0.96 42.86 3.18
N ILE A 679 0.92 41.53 3.24
CA ILE A 679 1.34 40.75 4.43
C ILE A 679 2.83 40.91 4.69
N ALA A 680 3.68 40.91 3.67
CA ALA A 680 5.11 41.16 3.83
C ALA A 680 5.43 42.58 4.27
N ALA A 681 4.66 43.57 3.77
CA ALA A 681 4.77 44.96 4.24
C ALA A 681 4.26 45.16 5.68
N GLU A 682 3.18 44.45 6.05
CA GLU A 682 2.65 44.46 7.42
C GLU A 682 3.58 43.76 8.40
N LEU A 683 4.17 42.60 8.03
CA LEU A 683 5.21 41.94 8.81
C LEU A 683 6.47 42.80 8.94
N ALA A 684 6.83 43.56 7.90
CA ALA A 684 7.95 44.52 7.99
C ALA A 684 7.64 45.70 8.91
N ARG A 685 6.40 46.21 8.91
CA ARG A 685 5.96 47.25 9.85
C ARG A 685 5.91 46.75 11.30
N GLN A 686 5.44 45.54 11.52
CA GLN A 686 5.45 44.89 12.84
C GLN A 686 6.88 44.63 13.34
N ALA A 687 7.81 44.29 12.46
CA ALA A 687 9.23 44.17 12.83
C ALA A 687 9.87 45.49 13.16
N ASP A 688 9.51 46.61 12.52
CA ASP A 688 9.98 47.96 12.82
C ASP A 688 9.38 48.50 14.14
N VAL A 689 8.11 48.20 14.45
CA VAL A 689 7.48 48.54 15.72
C VAL A 689 8.13 47.78 16.89
N VAL A 690 8.57 46.54 16.71
CA VAL A 690 9.28 45.76 17.73
C VAL A 690 10.71 46.27 17.94
N SER A 691 11.35 46.83 16.91
CA SER A 691 12.70 47.40 17.05
C SER A 691 12.74 48.79 17.68
N GLN A 692 11.65 49.58 17.67
CA GLN A 692 11.56 50.89 18.29
C GLN A 692 11.24 50.82 19.79
N HIS A 693 10.92 49.65 20.36
CA HIS A 693 10.68 49.46 21.81
C HIS A 693 11.82 48.70 22.49
N ALA A 694 13.06 48.98 22.15
CA ALA A 694 14.21 48.61 22.98
C ALA A 694 14.25 49.53 24.19
N LEU A 695 13.79 49.05 25.32
CA LEU A 695 13.83 49.77 26.60
C LEU A 695 15.26 49.88 27.16
N PRO A 696 15.61 50.99 27.80
CA PRO A 696 16.89 51.13 28.49
C PRO A 696 16.94 50.34 29.80
N ASP A 697 18.14 50.07 30.19
CA ASP A 697 18.62 49.24 31.31
C ASP A 697 17.82 49.23 32.61
N GLY A 698 17.68 48.04 33.14
CA GLY A 698 17.82 47.78 34.58
C GLY A 698 16.60 47.98 35.47
N LYS A 699 15.74 46.96 35.58
CA LYS A 699 15.14 46.49 36.85
C LYS A 699 14.46 45.15 36.64
N PRO A 700 14.55 44.15 37.57
CA PRO A 700 13.90 42.85 37.38
C PRO A 700 12.38 43.03 37.50
N ARG A 701 11.65 42.65 36.42
CA ARG A 701 10.20 42.62 36.44
C ARG A 701 9.74 41.49 37.37
N ARG A 702 9.03 41.86 38.41
CA ARG A 702 8.22 40.96 39.26
C ARG A 702 7.40 40.04 38.39
N GLN A 703 7.45 38.74 38.71
CA GLN A 703 6.53 37.74 38.18
C GLN A 703 5.09 38.23 38.36
N GLN A 704 4.38 38.48 37.28
CA GLN A 704 2.94 38.70 37.33
C GLN A 704 2.28 37.44 37.87
N GLY A 705 1.63 37.58 39.03
CA GLY A 705 0.97 36.50 39.74
C GLY A 705 -0.04 35.79 38.84
N GLN A 706 -0.01 34.47 38.89
CA GLN A 706 -1.05 33.60 38.36
C GLN A 706 -2.39 34.00 38.99
N ARG A 707 -3.29 34.61 38.23
CA ARG A 707 -4.68 34.86 38.68
C ARG A 707 -5.35 33.51 38.89
N GLY A 708 -5.90 33.29 40.07
CA GLY A 708 -6.70 32.13 40.46
C GLY A 708 -7.99 32.04 39.63
N PRO A 709 -8.73 30.92 39.74
CA PRO A 709 -9.97 30.68 39.00
C PRO A 709 -11.00 31.79 39.22
N SER A 710 -11.75 32.12 38.17
CA SER A 710 -12.79 33.13 38.20
C SER A 710 -13.96 32.75 39.17
N LYS A 711 -14.66 33.73 39.73
CA LYS A 711 -15.80 33.47 40.63
C LYS A 711 -16.82 32.51 39.97
N GLY A 712 -17.11 31.40 40.63
CA GLY A 712 -18.09 30.40 40.18
C GLY A 712 -17.47 29.16 39.48
N THR A 713 -16.15 29.05 39.36
CA THR A 713 -15.45 27.89 38.84
C THR A 713 -14.81 27.03 39.93
N THR A 714 -14.78 25.72 39.76
CA THR A 714 -14.17 24.76 40.66
C THR A 714 -12.68 24.60 40.31
N PRO A 715 -11.73 24.73 41.26
CA PRO A 715 -10.34 24.43 41.00
C PRO A 715 -10.15 22.97 40.53
N ILE A 716 -9.35 22.76 39.49
CA ILE A 716 -9.17 21.42 38.89
C ILE A 716 -8.61 20.43 39.91
N GLY A 717 -7.64 20.83 40.73
CA GLY A 717 -7.05 19.98 41.76
C GLY A 717 -8.00 19.56 42.89
N SER A 718 -9.16 20.24 43.01
CA SER A 718 -10.19 19.83 43.99
C SER A 718 -11.18 18.78 43.49
N VAL A 719 -11.03 18.36 42.24
CA VAL A 719 -11.90 17.34 41.63
C VAL A 719 -11.31 15.95 41.88
N THR A 720 -11.53 15.43 43.07
CA THR A 720 -11.01 14.11 43.50
C THR A 720 -12.06 13.01 43.45
N THR A 721 -13.32 13.36 43.26
CA THR A 721 -14.45 12.41 43.17
C THR A 721 -15.33 12.75 41.98
N PRO A 722 -16.02 11.76 41.35
CA PRO A 722 -16.95 12.02 40.26
C PRO A 722 -18.06 12.98 40.67
N ARG A 723 -18.16 14.14 39.99
CA ARG A 723 -19.20 15.14 40.24
C ARG A 723 -19.39 16.08 39.04
N LYS A 724 -20.55 16.75 38.97
CA LYS A 724 -20.77 17.79 37.96
C LYS A 724 -20.11 19.09 38.42
N VAL A 725 -19.22 19.63 37.60
CA VAL A 725 -18.43 20.83 37.91
C VAL A 725 -18.32 21.74 36.71
N THR A 726 -18.03 22.99 36.98
CA THR A 726 -17.55 23.96 35.99
C THR A 726 -16.10 24.31 36.31
N VAL A 727 -15.18 24.02 35.41
CA VAL A 727 -13.76 24.31 35.56
C VAL A 727 -13.32 25.29 34.49
N GLU A 728 -12.30 26.07 34.77
CA GLU A 728 -11.68 26.99 33.84
C GLU A 728 -10.16 26.78 33.84
N GLY A 729 -9.58 26.66 32.65
CA GLY A 729 -8.16 26.42 32.51
C GLY A 729 -7.61 26.88 31.17
N LYS A 730 -6.31 26.92 31.07
CA LYS A 730 -5.57 27.20 29.84
C LYS A 730 -5.32 25.89 29.09
N VAL A 731 -5.59 25.84 27.80
CA VAL A 731 -5.34 24.68 26.95
C VAL A 731 -3.84 24.46 26.82
N ARG A 732 -3.38 23.28 27.23
CA ARG A 732 -1.98 22.87 27.20
C ARG A 732 -1.66 21.96 26.01
N VAL A 733 -2.51 20.94 25.80
CA VAL A 733 -2.33 19.93 24.74
C VAL A 733 -3.64 19.69 24.05
N ILE A 734 -3.62 19.55 22.75
CA ILE A 734 -4.74 19.10 21.93
C ILE A 734 -4.26 17.92 21.13
N GLU A 735 -4.91 16.76 21.30
CA GLU A 735 -4.55 15.51 20.68
C GLU A 735 -5.79 14.84 20.06
N ILE A 736 -5.66 14.34 18.84
CA ILE A 736 -6.70 13.53 18.22
C ILE A 736 -6.33 12.06 18.43
N ARG A 737 -7.12 11.36 19.25
CA ARG A 737 -6.94 9.93 19.53
C ARG A 737 -7.95 9.11 18.71
N PRO A 738 -7.52 8.16 17.91
CA PRO A 738 -8.43 7.19 17.32
C PRO A 738 -8.88 6.21 18.42
N VAL A 739 -10.19 6.13 18.65
CA VAL A 739 -10.79 5.17 19.59
C VAL A 739 -11.82 4.34 18.83
N GLU A 740 -11.51 3.05 18.64
CA GLU A 740 -12.31 2.06 17.90
C GLU A 740 -12.76 2.52 16.50
N HIS A 741 -13.88 3.19 16.36
CA HIS A 741 -14.42 3.64 15.08
C HIS A 741 -14.66 5.15 15.00
N ASN A 742 -14.28 5.91 16.03
CA ASN A 742 -14.47 7.36 16.13
C ASN A 742 -13.16 8.08 16.47
N SER A 743 -13.01 9.30 15.97
CA SER A 743 -11.96 10.20 16.45
C SER A 743 -12.44 10.88 17.75
N VAL A 744 -11.56 10.92 18.73
CA VAL A 744 -11.76 11.63 19.99
C VAL A 744 -10.77 12.78 20.05
N LEU A 745 -11.27 14.02 20.15
CA LEU A 745 -10.44 15.16 20.43
C LEU A 745 -10.21 15.22 21.95
N ALA A 746 -8.98 14.90 22.39
CA ALA A 746 -8.56 15.01 23.77
C ALA A 746 -7.89 16.38 23.97
N VAL A 747 -8.41 17.15 24.90
CA VAL A 747 -7.93 18.51 25.23
C VAL A 747 -7.51 18.54 26.69
N GLU A 748 -6.25 18.71 26.94
CA GLU A 748 -5.72 18.88 28.30
C GLU A 748 -5.75 20.38 28.66
N ILE A 749 -6.48 20.71 29.70
CA ILE A 749 -6.51 22.05 30.30
C ILE A 749 -5.81 22.04 31.63
N HIS A 750 -5.17 23.16 31.94
CA HIS A 750 -4.41 23.35 33.17
C HIS A 750 -4.85 24.63 33.90
N ASP A 751 -4.98 24.54 35.22
CA ASP A 751 -5.06 25.69 36.14
C ASP A 751 -3.94 25.59 37.18
N PRO A 752 -3.75 26.59 38.06
CA PRO A 752 -2.70 26.54 39.09
C PRO A 752 -2.80 25.36 40.07
N THR A 753 -3.93 24.66 40.09
CA THR A 753 -4.24 23.56 41.03
C THR A 753 -4.09 22.18 40.43
N GLY A 754 -4.11 22.02 39.09
CA GLY A 754 -3.99 20.72 38.45
C GLY A 754 -4.31 20.72 36.95
N ASN A 755 -4.34 19.48 36.39
CA ASN A 755 -4.68 19.23 34.98
C ASN A 755 -5.99 18.46 34.89
N LEU A 756 -6.76 18.69 33.81
CA LEU A 756 -7.99 17.96 33.49
C LEU A 756 -8.01 17.67 31.99
N THR A 757 -8.38 16.45 31.62
CA THR A 757 -8.55 16.07 30.20
C THR A 757 -10.01 16.04 29.80
N ALA A 758 -10.39 16.86 28.81
CA ALA A 758 -11.69 16.83 28.18
C ALA A 758 -11.65 15.97 26.90
N MET A 759 -12.53 15.00 26.80
CA MET A 759 -12.65 14.11 25.65
C MET A 759 -13.92 14.42 24.87
N PHE A 760 -13.78 14.89 23.63
CA PHE A 760 -14.90 15.17 22.73
C PHE A 760 -15.02 14.07 21.68
N TYR A 761 -15.96 13.17 21.87
CA TYR A 761 -16.21 12.06 20.97
C TYR A 761 -16.90 12.53 19.68
N GLY A 762 -16.45 12.01 18.52
CA GLY A 762 -17.00 12.38 17.21
C GLY A 762 -16.56 13.76 16.70
N ARG A 763 -15.59 14.39 17.36
CA ARG A 763 -15.02 15.68 16.93
C ARG A 763 -13.53 15.54 16.71
N SER A 764 -13.07 16.08 15.59
CA SER A 764 -11.64 16.18 15.26
C SER A 764 -11.09 17.60 15.44
N ASN A 765 -11.96 18.60 15.56
CA ASN A 765 -11.61 19.99 15.79
C ASN A 765 -12.75 20.76 16.46
N ILE A 766 -12.38 21.75 17.27
CA ILE A 766 -13.28 22.75 17.85
C ILE A 766 -12.75 24.12 17.47
N PRO A 767 -13.49 24.93 16.67
CA PRO A 767 -13.04 26.25 16.24
C PRO A 767 -12.72 27.15 17.43
N GLY A 768 -11.56 27.81 17.41
CA GLY A 768 -11.11 28.71 18.48
C GLY A 768 -10.45 28.01 19.67
N LEU A 769 -10.48 26.69 19.76
CA LEU A 769 -9.77 25.92 20.79
C LEU A 769 -8.37 25.59 20.29
N ILE A 770 -7.40 26.38 20.71
CA ILE A 770 -5.99 26.24 20.35
C ILE A 770 -5.12 26.19 21.62
N CYS A 771 -3.93 25.61 21.51
CA CYS A 771 -2.99 25.63 22.63
C CYS A 771 -2.71 27.08 23.07
N GLY A 772 -2.88 27.31 24.37
CA GLY A 772 -2.73 28.64 24.95
C GLY A 772 -4.04 29.43 25.16
N SER A 773 -5.16 29.05 24.50
CA SER A 773 -6.47 29.64 24.75
C SER A 773 -7.00 29.30 26.13
N ARG A 774 -7.85 30.16 26.71
CA ARG A 774 -8.61 29.88 27.92
C ARG A 774 -9.98 29.32 27.58
N VAL A 775 -10.35 28.25 28.27
CA VAL A 775 -11.64 27.60 28.07
C VAL A 775 -12.28 27.27 29.40
N ARG A 776 -13.60 27.50 29.48
CA ARG A 776 -14.46 27.07 30.57
C ARG A 776 -15.20 25.82 30.13
N LEU A 777 -15.07 24.76 30.93
CA LEU A 777 -15.72 23.48 30.69
C LEU A 777 -16.77 23.18 31.76
N GLN A 778 -17.96 22.77 31.35
CA GLN A 778 -19.04 22.37 32.24
C GLN A 778 -19.49 20.93 31.92
N GLY A 779 -19.42 20.06 32.90
CA GLY A 779 -19.80 18.66 32.71
C GLY A 779 -19.59 17.80 33.93
N SER A 780 -19.87 16.50 33.81
CA SER A 780 -19.54 15.52 34.84
C SER A 780 -18.07 15.14 34.70
N ALA A 781 -17.29 15.43 35.72
CA ALA A 781 -15.91 14.99 35.80
C ALA A 781 -15.88 13.58 36.43
N GLY A 782 -15.20 12.62 35.78
CA GLY A 782 -14.81 11.31 36.30
C GLY A 782 -13.33 11.30 36.64
N ILE A 783 -12.86 10.27 37.32
CA ILE A 783 -11.44 10.02 37.57
C ILE A 783 -11.02 8.81 36.75
N ARG A 784 -9.98 8.96 35.93
CA ARG A 784 -9.34 7.89 35.17
C ARG A 784 -7.83 7.95 35.36
N ASP A 785 -7.22 6.87 35.78
CA ASP A 785 -5.77 6.79 36.08
C ASP A 785 -5.27 7.88 37.05
N GLY A 786 -6.11 8.24 38.04
CA GLY A 786 -5.80 9.26 39.03
C GLY A 786 -5.94 10.71 38.53
N GLN A 787 -6.37 10.94 37.28
CA GLN A 787 -6.55 12.27 36.69
C GLN A 787 -8.06 12.55 36.40
N PRO A 788 -8.53 13.78 36.61
CA PRO A 788 -9.89 14.16 36.29
C PRO A 788 -10.08 14.19 34.76
N VAL A 789 -11.18 13.55 34.30
CA VAL A 789 -11.54 13.45 32.88
C VAL A 789 -13.00 13.87 32.72
N MET A 790 -13.30 14.68 31.71
CA MET A 790 -14.67 15.00 31.29
C MET A 790 -14.95 14.42 29.89
N ILE A 791 -16.13 13.84 29.72
CA ILE A 791 -16.59 13.31 28.44
C ILE A 791 -17.67 14.25 27.87
N ASN A 792 -17.44 14.74 26.65
CA ASN A 792 -18.31 15.67 25.94
C ASN A 792 -18.80 16.84 26.80
N PRO A 793 -17.91 17.59 27.52
CA PRO A 793 -18.34 18.74 28.31
C PRO A 793 -18.92 19.85 27.40
N ALA A 794 -19.83 20.64 27.94
CA ALA A 794 -20.13 21.93 27.34
C ALA A 794 -18.91 22.84 27.53
N TYR A 795 -18.60 23.66 26.52
CA TYR A 795 -17.41 24.52 26.54
C TYR A 795 -17.76 25.94 26.14
N GLU A 796 -17.03 26.89 26.70
CA GLU A 796 -17.07 28.31 26.40
C GLU A 796 -15.64 28.82 26.28
N LEU A 797 -15.32 29.48 25.14
CA LEU A 797 -14.03 30.13 24.96
C LEU A 797 -14.04 31.47 25.70
N VAL A 798 -13.14 31.62 26.67
CA VAL A 798 -13.05 32.83 27.45
C VAL A 798 -12.13 33.79 26.70
N SER A 799 -12.71 34.86 26.12
CA SER A 799 -11.94 35.95 25.49
C SER A 799 -11.16 36.71 26.56
N ALA A 800 -9.92 37.08 26.26
CA ALA A 800 -9.20 38.07 27.05
C ALA A 800 -9.86 39.45 26.80
N VAL A 801 -10.79 39.84 27.66
CA VAL A 801 -11.26 41.21 27.67
C VAL A 801 -10.11 42.06 28.22
N GLU A 802 -9.60 42.96 27.40
CA GLU A 802 -8.80 44.09 27.85
C GLU A 802 -9.71 44.94 28.74
N GLU A 803 -9.51 44.86 30.05
CA GLU A 803 -9.97 45.90 30.96
C GLU A 803 -8.88 46.99 31.05
N GLU A 804 -9.28 48.20 30.76
CA GLU A 804 -8.55 49.47 30.95
C GLU A 804 -7.88 49.62 32.33
#